data_6255c0a90cccd5ccc40247ac28f318c0
#
_entry.id   6255c0a90cccd5ccc40247ac28f318c0
#
_cell.length_a   1.000
_cell.length_b   1.000
_cell.length_c   1.000
_cell.angle_alpha   90.00
_cell.angle_beta   90.00
_cell.angle_gamma   90.00
#
_symmetry.space_group_name_H-M   'P 1'
#
loop_
_entity.id
_entity.type
_entity.pdbx_description
1 polymer ?
#
loop_
_entity_poly.entity_id
_entity_poly.type
_entity_poly.pdbx_seq_one_letter_code
_entity_poly.pdbx_strand_id
1 'polypeptide(L)'
;MTGGLAGLLRTRALAHPERSLLRFAGGDTLTLAATDAAADAVAAGLQRAGLAPGDRVAVQARNTPLFPLVLLGAARAAMVVVPVNATYGPNDLRHVITDSGARLLICEDDLLDPAAQGLAEAVPELGLLSAAEVTAWVGSGGTPLPAHVDDDTLLSLQYTSGTTGSPKACMLTHGYWRHLGTVAAELYQAGPDDVLLTAQAFTYLDPQWHLVAALHAGAELVVLPRFSASTFVDSLVEYRASLLYLVGPMAVMLLRQPPSPADHAHRLKVVYCSGIPPELHAELEARWGAPWREAFGMTETGVDLVVPIEDAASVGTGDLGRPVPGKSIAVVDPDGVPLPDGETGELVITGAPMMLGYWGRPEATAQTLREGRLHTGDLAVRSADGRVHLVGRLKDMVRRGGENIAAAEVEAVLHAHPGVAAAGIVAVPDEVRGEEVAAVVVAVPHADGPPPPEELRHHVAQRLAPFKVPRYVVYVDALPRTPSEKVDKAALTALWPQLAADAFDALDLTRAASLSTDDSDVSVAVVDGVATLTLDRPEVLNAIRPRTLDDLVAALAAVAADTEVRVVVLTGAGRAFCSGQDLDVLAEQLAVDDGSAAQAARARSVELLERFQDLTRRLRELPVPTIAALNGVAVGAGAELALACDIRVACCEARIGFVEAARGLFQTNGATWLLPRLIGMSQALELLVTAELVDATRAAELGLVSQVVAQDDFPAAVDRLAHRISTNAPLPVRRAVALVRRTYELGLDEAMALEVDATADCLASEDLREGTRAFHERREPRYVGR
;
A
#
# COMPACT_ATOMS: atom_id res chain seq x y z
N MET A 1 -24.32 -7.07 -44.25
CA MET A 1 -24.11 -7.81 -42.99
C MET A 1 -23.74 -6.78 -41.95
N THR A 2 -24.45 -6.73 -40.86
CA THR A 2 -24.10 -5.85 -39.73
C THR A 2 -22.79 -6.34 -39.13
N GLY A 3 -21.78 -5.48 -39.08
CA GLY A 3 -20.51 -5.74 -38.36
C GLY A 3 -20.68 -5.76 -36.85
N GLY A 4 -19.57 -5.80 -36.10
CA GLY A 4 -19.56 -5.65 -34.67
C GLY A 4 -20.19 -6.80 -33.89
N LEU A 5 -20.55 -6.54 -32.63
CA LEU A 5 -21.11 -7.52 -31.67
C LEU A 5 -22.47 -8.07 -32.14
N ALA A 6 -23.33 -7.21 -32.71
CA ALA A 6 -24.64 -7.63 -33.24
C ALA A 6 -24.54 -8.61 -34.42
N GLY A 7 -23.53 -8.45 -35.28
CA GLY A 7 -23.23 -9.36 -36.35
C GLY A 7 -22.76 -10.74 -35.88
N LEU A 8 -21.95 -10.76 -34.80
CA LEU A 8 -21.51 -11.99 -34.15
C LEU A 8 -22.72 -12.79 -33.61
N LEU A 9 -23.61 -12.14 -32.85
CA LEU A 9 -24.84 -12.78 -32.36
C LEU A 9 -25.69 -13.36 -33.49
N ARG A 10 -25.97 -12.59 -34.55
CA ARG A 10 -26.75 -13.03 -35.71
C ARG A 10 -26.14 -14.26 -36.36
N THR A 11 -24.82 -14.25 -36.55
CA THR A 11 -24.10 -15.37 -37.18
C THR A 11 -24.25 -16.64 -36.35
N ARG A 12 -24.09 -16.52 -35.00
CA ARG A 12 -24.25 -17.65 -34.11
C ARG A 12 -25.70 -18.16 -34.02
N ALA A 13 -26.68 -17.25 -33.99
CA ALA A 13 -28.11 -17.60 -33.97
C ALA A 13 -28.54 -18.35 -35.22
N LEU A 14 -28.04 -17.97 -36.38
CA LEU A 14 -28.31 -18.68 -37.63
C LEU A 14 -27.66 -20.07 -37.69
N ALA A 15 -26.47 -20.22 -37.11
CA ALA A 15 -25.74 -21.48 -37.10
C ALA A 15 -26.28 -22.49 -36.08
N HIS A 16 -26.71 -22.00 -34.89
CA HIS A 16 -27.07 -22.84 -33.75
C HIS A 16 -28.28 -22.26 -32.97
N PRO A 17 -29.47 -22.11 -33.61
CA PRO A 17 -30.61 -21.34 -33.06
C PRO A 17 -31.09 -21.81 -31.70
N GLU A 18 -31.11 -23.12 -31.46
CA GLU A 18 -31.64 -23.72 -30.22
C GLU A 18 -30.65 -23.81 -29.06
N ARG A 19 -29.38 -23.42 -29.31
CA ARG A 19 -28.38 -23.48 -28.27
C ARG A 19 -28.62 -22.39 -27.21
N SER A 20 -28.57 -22.78 -25.91
CA SER A 20 -28.63 -21.82 -24.80
C SER A 20 -27.43 -20.88 -24.86
N LEU A 21 -27.66 -19.57 -24.70
CA LEU A 21 -26.64 -18.55 -24.59
C LEU A 21 -26.61 -17.96 -23.17
N LEU A 22 -27.80 -17.59 -22.65
CA LEU A 22 -27.94 -16.92 -21.35
C LEU A 22 -28.91 -17.72 -20.50
N ARG A 23 -28.48 -18.00 -19.25
CA ARG A 23 -29.33 -18.60 -18.24
C ARG A 23 -29.25 -17.76 -16.97
N PHE A 24 -30.37 -17.24 -16.51
CA PHE A 24 -30.48 -16.53 -15.25
C PHE A 24 -30.89 -17.53 -14.15
N ALA A 25 -30.12 -17.59 -13.07
CA ALA A 25 -30.36 -18.56 -12.00
C ALA A 25 -31.76 -18.39 -11.37
N GLY A 26 -32.52 -19.46 -11.33
CA GLY A 26 -33.91 -19.44 -10.87
C GLY A 26 -34.92 -18.75 -11.81
N GLY A 27 -34.51 -18.40 -13.04
CA GLY A 27 -35.32 -17.65 -14.00
C GLY A 27 -35.18 -18.15 -15.43
N ASP A 28 -35.16 -17.21 -16.36
CA ASP A 28 -35.23 -17.46 -17.79
C ASP A 28 -33.94 -18.06 -18.38
N THR A 29 -34.12 -18.90 -19.39
CA THR A 29 -33.06 -19.35 -20.29
C THR A 29 -33.35 -18.84 -21.70
N LEU A 30 -32.40 -18.14 -22.30
CA LEU A 30 -32.50 -17.58 -23.62
C LEU A 30 -31.58 -18.33 -24.58
N THR A 31 -32.18 -18.89 -25.68
CA THR A 31 -31.39 -19.48 -26.77
C THR A 31 -30.74 -18.38 -27.62
N LEU A 32 -29.80 -18.75 -28.46
CA LEU A 32 -29.20 -17.84 -29.45
C LEU A 32 -30.27 -17.19 -30.36
N ALA A 33 -31.26 -17.97 -30.84
CA ALA A 33 -32.35 -17.42 -31.64
C ALA A 33 -33.25 -16.47 -30.85
N ALA A 34 -33.61 -16.83 -29.62
CA ALA A 34 -34.43 -15.98 -28.77
C ALA A 34 -33.72 -14.67 -28.43
N THR A 35 -32.40 -14.74 -28.08
CA THR A 35 -31.59 -13.57 -27.83
C THR A 35 -31.46 -12.66 -29.04
N ASP A 36 -31.25 -13.22 -30.21
CA ASP A 36 -31.15 -12.47 -31.47
C ASP A 36 -32.46 -11.76 -31.84
N ALA A 37 -33.62 -12.45 -31.68
CA ALA A 37 -34.94 -11.86 -31.88
C ALA A 37 -35.25 -10.76 -30.86
N ALA A 38 -34.88 -10.96 -29.58
CA ALA A 38 -35.04 -9.96 -28.55
C ALA A 38 -34.18 -8.73 -28.83
N ALA A 39 -32.94 -8.90 -29.29
CA ALA A 39 -32.08 -7.78 -29.70
C ALA A 39 -32.68 -6.96 -30.86
N ASP A 40 -33.33 -7.61 -31.84
CA ASP A 40 -34.07 -6.91 -32.90
C ASP A 40 -35.25 -6.10 -32.31
N ALA A 41 -36.01 -6.69 -31.42
CA ALA A 41 -37.18 -6.06 -30.82
C ALA A 41 -36.77 -4.85 -29.95
N VAL A 42 -35.71 -4.98 -29.16
CA VAL A 42 -35.15 -3.88 -28.35
C VAL A 42 -34.59 -2.77 -29.27
N ALA A 43 -33.84 -3.09 -30.29
CA ALA A 43 -33.33 -2.11 -31.26
C ALA A 43 -34.47 -1.30 -31.92
N ALA A 44 -35.51 -1.98 -32.37
CA ALA A 44 -36.70 -1.34 -32.92
C ALA A 44 -37.46 -0.51 -31.88
N GLY A 45 -37.49 -0.96 -30.60
CA GLY A 45 -38.06 -0.23 -29.47
C GLY A 45 -37.34 1.08 -29.17
N LEU A 46 -36.02 1.04 -29.11
CA LEU A 46 -35.17 2.22 -28.91
C LEU A 46 -35.33 3.25 -30.03
N GLN A 47 -35.41 2.79 -31.30
CA GLN A 47 -35.68 3.66 -32.43
C GLN A 47 -37.08 4.29 -32.37
N ARG A 48 -38.12 3.54 -31.95
CA ARG A 48 -39.48 4.08 -31.73
C ARG A 48 -39.52 5.09 -30.59
N ALA A 49 -38.65 4.92 -29.56
CA ALA A 49 -38.50 5.91 -28.48
C ALA A 49 -37.75 7.18 -28.93
N GLY A 50 -37.43 7.29 -30.22
CA GLY A 50 -36.85 8.50 -30.83
C GLY A 50 -35.31 8.60 -30.72
N LEU A 51 -34.62 7.51 -30.43
CA LEU A 51 -33.17 7.50 -30.42
C LEU A 51 -32.60 7.22 -31.81
N ALA A 52 -31.45 7.84 -32.08
CA ALA A 52 -30.71 7.72 -33.34
C ALA A 52 -29.33 7.05 -33.07
N PRO A 53 -28.65 6.58 -34.12
CA PRO A 53 -27.26 6.11 -33.99
C PRO A 53 -26.37 7.13 -33.27
N GLY A 54 -25.56 6.67 -32.30
CA GLY A 54 -24.71 7.47 -31.45
C GLY A 54 -25.38 8.04 -30.19
N ASP A 55 -26.73 7.96 -30.06
CA ASP A 55 -27.40 8.34 -28.81
C ASP A 55 -27.06 7.40 -27.66
N ARG A 56 -26.96 7.95 -26.44
CA ARG A 56 -26.60 7.21 -25.22
C ARG A 56 -27.85 6.74 -24.51
N VAL A 57 -27.86 5.44 -24.17
CA VAL A 57 -28.91 4.76 -23.41
C VAL A 57 -28.32 4.29 -22.09
N ALA A 58 -28.72 4.90 -20.99
CA ALA A 58 -28.32 4.46 -19.65
C ALA A 58 -29.18 3.27 -19.22
N VAL A 59 -28.56 2.30 -18.54
CA VAL A 59 -29.25 1.09 -18.06
C VAL A 59 -28.89 0.86 -16.60
N GLN A 60 -29.88 1.02 -15.71
CA GLN A 60 -29.77 0.76 -14.28
C GLN A 60 -30.51 -0.54 -13.92
N ALA A 61 -29.75 -1.62 -13.81
CA ALA A 61 -30.32 -2.95 -13.64
C ALA A 61 -29.43 -3.82 -12.74
N ARG A 62 -30.08 -4.75 -12.03
CA ARG A 62 -29.43 -5.89 -11.39
C ARG A 62 -29.10 -6.97 -12.44
N ASN A 63 -28.70 -8.14 -11.98
CA ASN A 63 -28.43 -9.29 -12.86
C ASN A 63 -29.71 -9.95 -13.36
N THR A 64 -30.41 -9.26 -14.24
CA THR A 64 -31.63 -9.69 -14.94
C THR A 64 -31.41 -9.68 -16.45
N PRO A 65 -32.29 -10.26 -17.26
CA PRO A 65 -32.18 -10.21 -18.74
C PRO A 65 -32.15 -8.80 -19.34
N LEU A 66 -32.58 -7.78 -18.58
CA LEU A 66 -32.71 -6.40 -19.06
C LEU A 66 -31.40 -5.86 -19.64
N PHE A 67 -30.30 -5.92 -18.85
CA PHE A 67 -29.03 -5.32 -19.28
C PHE A 67 -28.47 -5.96 -20.57
N PRO A 68 -28.25 -7.29 -20.64
CA PRO A 68 -27.70 -7.90 -21.86
C PRO A 68 -28.58 -7.72 -23.09
N LEU A 69 -29.91 -7.71 -22.92
CA LEU A 69 -30.82 -7.49 -24.06
C LEU A 69 -30.75 -6.04 -24.57
N VAL A 70 -30.66 -5.06 -23.67
CA VAL A 70 -30.48 -3.66 -24.07
C VAL A 70 -29.11 -3.44 -24.70
N LEU A 71 -28.03 -4.04 -24.15
CA LEU A 71 -26.69 -3.98 -24.76
C LEU A 71 -26.68 -4.50 -26.19
N LEU A 72 -27.27 -5.67 -26.43
CA LEU A 72 -27.31 -6.30 -27.73
C LEU A 72 -28.24 -5.55 -28.73
N GLY A 73 -29.37 -5.01 -28.23
CA GLY A 73 -30.27 -4.18 -29.02
C GLY A 73 -29.65 -2.84 -29.40
N ALA A 74 -29.01 -2.16 -28.47
CA ALA A 74 -28.28 -0.91 -28.72
C ALA A 74 -27.12 -1.13 -29.70
N ALA A 75 -26.37 -2.24 -29.53
CA ALA A 75 -25.32 -2.66 -30.47
C ALA A 75 -25.83 -2.80 -31.90
N ARG A 76 -27.07 -3.28 -32.08
CA ARG A 76 -27.70 -3.45 -33.39
C ARG A 76 -28.15 -2.14 -34.02
N ALA A 77 -28.54 -1.18 -33.18
CA ALA A 77 -29.02 0.13 -33.62
C ALA A 77 -27.90 1.21 -33.67
N ALA A 78 -26.64 0.82 -33.51
CA ALA A 78 -25.48 1.73 -33.39
C ALA A 78 -25.65 2.79 -32.27
N MET A 79 -26.31 2.44 -31.20
CA MET A 79 -26.49 3.27 -30.00
C MET A 79 -25.44 2.92 -28.92
N VAL A 80 -25.23 3.83 -27.99
CA VAL A 80 -24.16 3.72 -26.97
C VAL A 80 -24.78 3.40 -25.61
N VAL A 81 -24.41 2.27 -25.01
CA VAL A 81 -24.89 1.87 -23.70
C VAL A 81 -24.05 2.53 -22.60
N VAL A 82 -24.74 3.02 -21.57
CA VAL A 82 -24.13 3.58 -20.35
C VAL A 82 -24.56 2.69 -19.18
N PRO A 83 -23.71 1.76 -18.73
CA PRO A 83 -24.02 0.92 -17.58
C PRO A 83 -24.08 1.77 -16.29
N VAL A 84 -25.17 1.61 -15.53
CA VAL A 84 -25.41 2.31 -14.27
C VAL A 84 -25.62 1.29 -13.15
N ASN A 85 -24.87 1.43 -12.07
CA ASN A 85 -24.99 0.51 -10.94
C ASN A 85 -26.39 0.66 -10.28
N ALA A 86 -27.05 -0.48 -10.03
CA ALA A 86 -28.36 -0.51 -9.41
C ALA A 86 -28.37 0.09 -7.98
N THR A 87 -27.21 0.15 -7.32
CA THR A 87 -27.06 0.70 -5.98
C THR A 87 -26.72 2.19 -5.94
N TYR A 88 -26.56 2.84 -7.10
CA TYR A 88 -26.24 4.27 -7.13
C TYR A 88 -27.37 5.11 -6.52
N GLY A 89 -26.95 6.01 -5.63
CA GLY A 89 -27.83 7.03 -5.08
C GLY A 89 -28.11 8.15 -6.09
N PRO A 90 -29.02 9.09 -5.74
CA PRO A 90 -29.44 10.17 -6.65
C PRO A 90 -28.29 11.03 -7.20
N ASN A 91 -27.24 11.26 -6.41
CA ASN A 91 -26.11 12.08 -6.84
C ASN A 91 -25.22 11.38 -7.86
N ASP A 92 -24.91 10.09 -7.64
CA ASP A 92 -24.11 9.29 -8.56
C ASP A 92 -24.85 9.10 -9.88
N LEU A 93 -26.14 8.80 -9.79
CA LEU A 93 -27.01 8.65 -10.96
C LEU A 93 -27.03 9.96 -11.76
N ARG A 94 -27.24 11.11 -11.09
CA ARG A 94 -27.23 12.42 -11.74
C ARG A 94 -25.91 12.70 -12.45
N HIS A 95 -24.79 12.39 -11.79
CA HIS A 95 -23.48 12.56 -12.39
C HIS A 95 -23.35 11.75 -13.69
N VAL A 96 -23.64 10.46 -13.65
CA VAL A 96 -23.50 9.58 -14.82
C VAL A 96 -24.41 10.01 -15.98
N ILE A 97 -25.66 10.34 -15.69
CA ILE A 97 -26.63 10.78 -16.72
C ILE A 97 -26.22 12.10 -17.35
N THR A 98 -25.83 13.08 -16.54
CA THR A 98 -25.44 14.41 -17.02
C THR A 98 -24.13 14.36 -17.81
N ASP A 99 -23.12 13.67 -17.28
CA ASP A 99 -21.78 13.56 -17.89
C ASP A 99 -21.81 12.78 -19.20
N SER A 100 -22.53 11.65 -19.24
CA SER A 100 -22.70 10.87 -20.47
C SER A 100 -23.58 11.57 -21.53
N GLY A 101 -24.45 12.48 -21.09
CA GLY A 101 -25.50 13.05 -21.94
C GLY A 101 -26.48 12.00 -22.43
N ALA A 102 -26.84 11.02 -21.59
CA ALA A 102 -27.81 9.99 -21.91
C ALA A 102 -29.18 10.63 -22.22
N ARG A 103 -29.81 10.16 -23.28
CA ARG A 103 -31.15 10.63 -23.70
C ARG A 103 -32.28 9.76 -23.16
N LEU A 104 -31.95 8.54 -22.78
CA LEU A 104 -32.88 7.57 -22.23
C LEU A 104 -32.23 6.85 -21.05
N LEU A 105 -32.96 6.71 -19.95
CA LEU A 105 -32.63 5.81 -18.85
C LEU A 105 -33.66 4.69 -18.80
N ILE A 106 -33.16 3.46 -18.88
CA ILE A 106 -33.95 2.25 -18.69
C ILE A 106 -33.58 1.68 -17.32
N CYS A 107 -34.56 1.44 -16.44
CA CYS A 107 -34.30 0.88 -15.13
C CYS A 107 -35.32 -0.19 -14.75
N GLU A 108 -34.96 -1.00 -13.73
CA GLU A 108 -35.93 -1.92 -13.13
C GLU A 108 -37.08 -1.16 -12.51
N ASP A 109 -38.26 -1.78 -12.45
CA ASP A 109 -39.52 -1.11 -12.12
C ASP A 109 -39.48 -0.47 -10.73
N ASP A 110 -38.81 -1.09 -9.74
CA ASP A 110 -38.65 -0.58 -8.39
C ASP A 110 -37.63 0.55 -8.26
N LEU A 111 -36.76 0.76 -9.28
CA LEU A 111 -35.79 1.84 -9.34
C LEU A 111 -36.30 3.06 -10.10
N LEU A 112 -37.43 2.96 -10.79
CA LEU A 112 -37.93 3.98 -11.71
C LEU A 112 -38.32 5.27 -10.97
N ASP A 113 -39.14 5.17 -9.91
CA ASP A 113 -39.60 6.33 -9.14
C ASP A 113 -38.44 7.08 -8.42
N PRO A 114 -37.51 6.39 -7.71
CA PRO A 114 -36.33 7.03 -7.15
C PRO A 114 -35.47 7.74 -8.21
N ALA A 115 -35.31 7.13 -9.40
CA ALA A 115 -34.55 7.72 -10.50
C ALA A 115 -35.24 8.98 -11.04
N ALA A 116 -36.56 8.92 -11.27
CA ALA A 116 -37.34 10.04 -11.74
C ALA A 116 -37.27 11.24 -10.79
N GLN A 117 -37.42 11.02 -9.48
CA GLN A 117 -37.31 12.06 -8.46
C GLN A 117 -35.91 12.70 -8.40
N GLY A 118 -34.85 11.88 -8.52
CA GLY A 118 -33.47 12.34 -8.45
C GLY A 118 -33.00 13.14 -9.69
N LEU A 119 -33.67 12.97 -10.83
CA LEU A 119 -33.25 13.51 -12.14
C LEU A 119 -34.16 14.61 -12.67
N ALA A 120 -35.40 14.76 -12.17
CA ALA A 120 -36.43 15.62 -12.75
C ALA A 120 -35.99 17.09 -12.95
N GLU A 121 -35.22 17.64 -12.02
CA GLU A 121 -34.72 19.04 -12.12
C GLU A 121 -33.44 19.14 -12.94
N ALA A 122 -32.58 18.10 -12.91
CA ALA A 122 -31.25 18.14 -13.51
C ALA A 122 -31.25 17.84 -15.01
N VAL A 123 -32.14 16.95 -15.46
CA VAL A 123 -32.20 16.49 -16.86
C VAL A 123 -33.67 16.34 -17.28
N PRO A 124 -34.43 17.44 -17.44
CA PRO A 124 -35.90 17.40 -17.67
C PRO A 124 -36.30 16.74 -18.99
N GLU A 125 -35.40 16.66 -19.97
CA GLU A 125 -35.67 16.02 -21.28
C GLU A 125 -35.30 14.54 -21.33
N LEU A 126 -34.83 13.96 -20.21
CA LEU A 126 -34.47 12.53 -20.15
C LEU A 126 -35.71 11.66 -20.28
N GLY A 127 -35.69 10.77 -21.27
CA GLY A 127 -36.69 9.70 -21.35
C GLY A 127 -36.47 8.67 -20.23
N LEU A 128 -37.56 8.20 -19.64
CA LEU A 128 -37.52 7.13 -18.63
C LEU A 128 -38.36 5.96 -19.12
N LEU A 129 -37.82 4.74 -19.01
CA LEU A 129 -38.52 3.49 -19.33
C LEU A 129 -38.27 2.46 -18.23
N SER A 130 -39.30 1.67 -17.97
CA SER A 130 -39.24 0.54 -17.05
C SER A 130 -38.76 -0.75 -17.74
N ALA A 131 -38.28 -1.70 -16.96
CA ALA A 131 -37.98 -3.05 -17.44
C ALA A 131 -39.22 -3.74 -18.04
N ALA A 132 -40.42 -3.49 -17.52
CA ALA A 132 -41.66 -4.04 -18.03
C ALA A 132 -41.93 -3.55 -19.47
N GLU A 133 -41.67 -2.28 -19.80
CA GLU A 133 -41.84 -1.73 -21.15
C GLU A 133 -40.87 -2.39 -22.16
N VAL A 134 -39.61 -2.60 -21.74
CA VAL A 134 -38.62 -3.32 -22.60
C VAL A 134 -39.06 -4.77 -22.81
N THR A 135 -39.56 -5.43 -21.78
CA THR A 135 -40.14 -6.79 -21.87
C THR A 135 -41.32 -6.83 -22.84
N ALA A 136 -42.19 -5.82 -22.82
CA ALA A 136 -43.27 -5.70 -23.78
C ALA A 136 -42.76 -5.52 -25.24
N TRP A 137 -41.66 -4.83 -25.46
CA TRP A 137 -41.03 -4.76 -26.78
C TRP A 137 -40.58 -6.14 -27.26
N VAL A 138 -39.91 -6.89 -26.38
CA VAL A 138 -39.44 -8.26 -26.69
C VAL A 138 -40.66 -9.15 -27.04
N GLY A 139 -41.73 -9.08 -26.23
CA GLY A 139 -42.94 -9.86 -26.47
C GLY A 139 -43.70 -9.51 -27.78
N SER A 140 -43.67 -8.23 -28.19
CA SER A 140 -44.30 -7.78 -29.43
C SER A 140 -43.46 -8.01 -30.69
N GLY A 141 -42.18 -8.26 -30.51
CA GLY A 141 -41.21 -8.34 -31.63
C GLY A 141 -40.96 -7.00 -32.31
N GLY A 142 -40.13 -7.00 -33.33
CA GLY A 142 -39.85 -5.80 -34.12
C GLY A 142 -38.69 -6.01 -35.10
N THR A 143 -38.74 -5.28 -36.21
CA THR A 143 -37.61 -5.23 -37.16
C THR A 143 -36.98 -3.85 -37.06
N PRO A 144 -35.70 -3.73 -36.63
CA PRO A 144 -35.03 -2.44 -36.54
C PRO A 144 -34.73 -1.86 -37.92
N LEU A 145 -34.68 -0.54 -37.99
CA LEU A 145 -34.14 0.14 -39.17
C LEU A 145 -32.64 -0.20 -39.29
N PRO A 146 -32.14 -0.36 -40.50
CA PRO A 146 -30.71 -0.64 -40.69
C PRO A 146 -29.83 0.47 -40.14
N ALA A 147 -28.80 0.09 -39.39
CA ALA A 147 -27.75 0.97 -38.93
C ALA A 147 -26.38 0.45 -39.44
N HIS A 148 -25.48 1.39 -39.72
CA HIS A 148 -24.10 1.05 -40.04
C HIS A 148 -23.35 0.81 -38.73
N VAL A 149 -22.74 -0.37 -38.62
CA VAL A 149 -21.94 -0.78 -37.46
C VAL A 149 -20.67 -1.45 -37.96
N ASP A 150 -19.55 -0.94 -37.56
CA ASP A 150 -18.20 -1.49 -37.76
C ASP A 150 -17.45 -1.63 -36.42
N ASP A 151 -16.20 -2.02 -36.46
CA ASP A 151 -15.39 -2.22 -35.26
C ASP A 151 -15.02 -0.90 -34.59
N ASP A 152 -15.00 0.22 -35.29
CA ASP A 152 -14.68 1.55 -34.74
C ASP A 152 -15.92 2.25 -34.16
N THR A 153 -17.12 1.74 -34.42
CA THR A 153 -18.36 2.28 -33.87
C THR A 153 -18.38 2.18 -32.35
N LEU A 154 -18.66 3.30 -31.66
CA LEU A 154 -18.76 3.35 -30.20
C LEU A 154 -19.95 2.51 -29.73
N LEU A 155 -19.73 1.63 -28.74
CA LEU A 155 -20.78 0.76 -28.18
C LEU A 155 -21.12 1.09 -26.74
N SER A 156 -20.13 1.44 -25.90
CA SER A 156 -20.41 1.72 -24.50
C SER A 156 -19.53 2.81 -23.91
N LEU A 157 -20.09 3.47 -22.89
CA LEU A 157 -19.38 4.38 -21.98
C LEU A 157 -19.30 3.68 -20.62
N GLN A 158 -18.18 3.04 -20.36
CA GLN A 158 -17.96 2.29 -19.12
C GLN A 158 -17.32 3.20 -18.08
N TYR A 159 -18.06 3.55 -17.02
CA TYR A 159 -17.55 4.37 -15.93
C TYR A 159 -16.58 3.59 -15.04
N THR A 160 -15.44 4.21 -14.76
CA THR A 160 -14.46 3.70 -13.79
C THR A 160 -14.44 4.62 -12.58
N SER A 161 -14.23 4.06 -11.40
CA SER A 161 -13.94 4.83 -10.19
C SER A 161 -12.57 5.47 -10.37
N GLY A 162 -12.55 6.67 -10.94
CA GLY A 162 -11.33 7.43 -11.16
C GLY A 162 -10.64 7.71 -9.83
N THR A 163 -9.36 7.50 -9.82
CA THR A 163 -8.49 7.65 -8.64
C THR A 163 -8.22 9.12 -8.26
N THR A 164 -8.73 10.06 -9.06
CA THR A 164 -8.45 11.50 -8.95
C THR A 164 -9.71 12.36 -8.79
N GLY A 165 -10.87 11.79 -8.43
CA GLY A 165 -12.12 12.54 -8.30
C GLY A 165 -13.32 11.82 -8.91
N SER A 166 -14.23 12.56 -9.57
CA SER A 166 -15.45 12.02 -10.17
C SER A 166 -15.17 10.88 -11.17
N PRO A 167 -16.03 9.86 -11.25
CA PRO A 167 -15.91 8.76 -12.20
C PRO A 167 -15.74 9.25 -13.64
N LYS A 168 -14.91 8.55 -14.42
CA LYS A 168 -14.65 8.84 -15.84
C LYS A 168 -15.19 7.71 -16.70
N ALA A 169 -15.76 8.03 -17.86
CA ALA A 169 -16.28 7.04 -18.79
C ALA A 169 -15.27 6.68 -19.86
N CYS A 170 -14.85 5.43 -19.94
CA CYS A 170 -14.06 4.88 -21.03
C CYS A 170 -14.93 4.69 -22.28
N MET A 171 -14.48 5.17 -23.43
CA MET A 171 -15.13 4.99 -24.71
C MET A 171 -14.72 3.65 -25.33
N LEU A 172 -15.62 2.67 -25.33
CA LEU A 172 -15.36 1.30 -25.82
C LEU A 172 -16.13 1.02 -27.10
N THR A 173 -15.41 0.57 -28.14
CA THR A 173 -15.98 0.30 -29.46
C THR A 173 -16.49 -1.14 -29.59
N HIS A 174 -17.21 -1.43 -30.67
CA HIS A 174 -17.57 -2.81 -31.02
C HIS A 174 -16.34 -3.71 -31.23
N GLY A 175 -15.26 -3.16 -31.80
CA GLY A 175 -13.99 -3.84 -31.98
C GLY A 175 -13.33 -4.19 -30.67
N TYR A 176 -13.37 -3.26 -29.67
CA TYR A 176 -12.91 -3.53 -28.33
C TYR A 176 -13.58 -4.77 -27.72
N TRP A 177 -14.91 -4.81 -27.71
CA TRP A 177 -15.68 -5.91 -27.12
C TRP A 177 -15.46 -7.23 -27.84
N ARG A 178 -15.46 -7.21 -29.19
CA ARG A 178 -15.21 -8.43 -29.97
C ARG A 178 -13.83 -9.01 -29.73
N HIS A 179 -12.80 -8.15 -29.72
CA HIS A 179 -11.43 -8.59 -29.49
C HIS A 179 -11.28 -9.14 -28.05
N LEU A 180 -11.79 -8.44 -27.04
CA LEU A 180 -11.78 -8.90 -25.66
C LEU A 180 -12.46 -10.26 -25.49
N GLY A 181 -13.64 -10.45 -26.09
CA GLY A 181 -14.35 -11.74 -26.05
C GLY A 181 -13.60 -12.86 -26.76
N THR A 182 -12.89 -12.57 -27.87
CA THR A 182 -12.07 -13.57 -28.58
C THR A 182 -10.88 -13.99 -27.67
N VAL A 183 -10.13 -13.04 -27.17
CA VAL A 183 -8.98 -13.31 -26.28
C VAL A 183 -9.42 -14.07 -25.04
N ALA A 184 -10.53 -13.68 -24.41
CA ALA A 184 -11.05 -14.36 -23.24
C ALA A 184 -11.47 -15.81 -23.54
N ALA A 185 -12.14 -16.06 -24.67
CA ALA A 185 -12.50 -17.42 -25.08
C ALA A 185 -11.27 -18.31 -25.32
N GLU A 186 -10.21 -17.74 -25.91
CA GLU A 186 -8.94 -18.44 -26.14
C GLU A 186 -8.22 -18.73 -24.80
N LEU A 187 -8.14 -17.77 -23.90
CA LEU A 187 -7.50 -17.94 -22.58
C LEU A 187 -8.17 -19.01 -21.73
N TYR A 188 -9.50 -19.05 -21.77
CA TYR A 188 -10.28 -20.09 -21.10
C TYR A 188 -10.22 -21.44 -21.81
N GLN A 189 -9.69 -21.50 -23.03
CA GLN A 189 -9.83 -22.67 -23.92
C GLN A 189 -11.30 -23.10 -24.00
N ALA A 190 -12.19 -22.08 -24.10
CA ALA A 190 -13.63 -22.27 -24.01
C ALA A 190 -14.19 -22.89 -25.28
N GLY A 191 -15.08 -23.87 -25.11
CA GLY A 191 -15.78 -24.56 -26.20
C GLY A 191 -17.30 -24.60 -25.97
N PRO A 192 -18.01 -25.21 -26.93
CA PRO A 192 -19.46 -25.19 -26.90
C PRO A 192 -20.11 -25.97 -25.73
N ASP A 193 -19.38 -26.82 -25.07
CA ASP A 193 -19.86 -27.61 -23.93
C ASP A 193 -19.50 -26.99 -22.58
N ASP A 194 -18.85 -25.83 -22.61
CA ASP A 194 -18.47 -25.08 -21.41
C ASP A 194 -19.59 -24.17 -20.91
N VAL A 195 -19.57 -23.93 -19.62
CA VAL A 195 -20.47 -23.04 -18.92
C VAL A 195 -19.64 -21.99 -18.18
N LEU A 196 -19.74 -20.75 -18.61
CA LEU A 196 -19.23 -19.60 -17.86
C LEU A 196 -20.26 -19.23 -16.80
N LEU A 197 -19.81 -18.94 -15.58
CA LEU A 197 -20.69 -18.47 -14.51
C LEU A 197 -20.21 -17.13 -13.98
N THR A 198 -21.13 -16.19 -13.82
CA THR A 198 -20.85 -14.88 -13.21
C THR A 198 -21.84 -14.56 -12.10
N ALA A 199 -21.35 -13.91 -11.03
CA ALA A 199 -22.14 -13.35 -9.96
C ALA A 199 -21.92 -11.84 -9.79
N GLN A 200 -21.05 -11.26 -10.60
CA GLN A 200 -20.78 -9.83 -10.63
C GLN A 200 -21.91 -9.11 -11.40
N ALA A 201 -22.15 -7.84 -11.06
CA ALA A 201 -23.19 -7.06 -11.71
C ALA A 201 -22.80 -6.71 -13.16
N PHE A 202 -23.75 -6.77 -14.10
CA PHE A 202 -23.52 -6.39 -15.50
C PHE A 202 -23.11 -4.93 -15.71
N THR A 203 -23.19 -4.10 -14.70
CA THR A 203 -22.67 -2.73 -14.72
C THR A 203 -21.14 -2.67 -14.70
N TYR A 204 -20.47 -3.76 -14.30
CA TYR A 204 -19.04 -3.94 -14.43
C TYR A 204 -18.65 -4.56 -15.76
N LEU A 205 -17.38 -4.47 -16.11
CA LEU A 205 -16.85 -4.97 -17.37
C LEU A 205 -16.96 -6.50 -17.47
N ASP A 206 -16.76 -7.20 -16.34
CA ASP A 206 -16.54 -8.65 -16.32
C ASP A 206 -17.72 -9.47 -16.86
N PRO A 207 -18.98 -9.30 -16.43
CA PRO A 207 -20.09 -10.04 -16.99
C PRO A 207 -20.35 -9.73 -18.48
N GLN A 208 -20.04 -8.52 -18.91
CA GLN A 208 -20.22 -8.09 -20.30
C GLN A 208 -19.26 -8.83 -21.22
N TRP A 209 -17.94 -8.92 -20.87
CA TRP A 209 -17.03 -9.68 -21.71
C TRP A 209 -17.24 -11.19 -21.62
N HIS A 210 -17.76 -11.72 -20.49
CA HIS A 210 -18.19 -13.11 -20.39
C HIS A 210 -19.30 -13.43 -21.42
N LEU A 211 -20.25 -12.53 -21.60
CA LEU A 211 -21.29 -12.68 -22.65
C LEU A 211 -20.63 -12.75 -24.02
N VAL A 212 -19.68 -11.90 -24.33
CA VAL A 212 -19.01 -11.88 -25.62
C VAL A 212 -18.13 -13.13 -25.82
N ALA A 213 -17.43 -13.56 -24.75
CA ALA A 213 -16.65 -14.81 -24.76
C ALA A 213 -17.55 -16.04 -25.01
N ALA A 214 -18.70 -16.09 -24.33
CA ALA A 214 -19.69 -17.16 -24.54
C ALA A 214 -20.20 -17.19 -26.01
N LEU A 215 -20.48 -16.03 -26.61
CA LEU A 215 -20.82 -15.90 -28.01
C LEU A 215 -19.72 -16.42 -28.94
N HIS A 216 -18.44 -16.08 -28.66
CA HIS A 216 -17.31 -16.57 -29.47
C HIS A 216 -17.11 -18.07 -29.34
N ALA A 217 -17.13 -18.61 -28.11
CA ALA A 217 -16.94 -20.03 -27.86
C ALA A 217 -18.14 -20.91 -28.26
N GLY A 218 -19.35 -20.32 -28.36
CA GLY A 218 -20.61 -21.05 -28.46
C GLY A 218 -21.00 -21.69 -27.12
N ALA A 219 -20.49 -21.20 -26.01
CA ALA A 219 -20.74 -21.63 -24.65
C ALA A 219 -22.00 -21.01 -24.03
N GLU A 220 -22.45 -21.49 -22.89
CA GLU A 220 -23.52 -20.89 -22.10
C GLU A 220 -22.95 -19.94 -21.06
N LEU A 221 -23.59 -18.79 -20.83
CA LEU A 221 -23.33 -17.91 -19.71
C LEU A 221 -24.43 -18.04 -18.66
N VAL A 222 -24.10 -18.51 -17.49
CA VAL A 222 -24.99 -18.54 -16.30
C VAL A 222 -24.76 -17.29 -15.46
N VAL A 223 -25.84 -16.60 -15.14
CA VAL A 223 -25.84 -15.34 -14.40
C VAL A 223 -26.54 -15.55 -13.06
N LEU A 224 -25.79 -15.43 -11.96
CA LEU A 224 -26.36 -15.42 -10.61
C LEU A 224 -26.90 -14.04 -10.26
N PRO A 225 -27.99 -13.94 -9.46
CA PRO A 225 -28.55 -12.65 -9.05
C PRO A 225 -27.56 -11.75 -8.32
N ARG A 226 -26.68 -12.36 -7.53
CA ARG A 226 -25.59 -11.69 -6.78
C ARG A 226 -24.57 -12.73 -6.30
N PHE A 227 -23.41 -12.27 -5.91
CA PHE A 227 -22.45 -13.11 -5.18
C PHE A 227 -22.95 -13.39 -3.76
N SER A 228 -22.84 -14.66 -3.35
CA SER A 228 -23.12 -15.12 -1.99
C SER A 228 -22.15 -16.24 -1.65
N ALA A 229 -21.15 -15.98 -0.82
CA ALA A 229 -20.10 -16.95 -0.52
C ALA A 229 -20.66 -18.30 0.01
N SER A 230 -21.75 -18.27 0.77
CA SER A 230 -22.36 -19.47 1.37
C SER A 230 -23.08 -20.39 0.37
N THR A 231 -23.49 -19.87 -0.79
CA THR A 231 -24.25 -20.66 -1.80
C THR A 231 -23.53 -20.75 -3.15
N PHE A 232 -22.37 -20.08 -3.27
CA PHE A 232 -21.70 -19.97 -4.56
C PHE A 232 -21.22 -21.32 -5.09
N VAL A 233 -20.60 -22.14 -4.22
CA VAL A 233 -20.07 -23.44 -4.62
C VAL A 233 -21.17 -24.42 -5.01
N ASP A 234 -22.32 -24.38 -4.30
CA ASP A 234 -23.49 -25.16 -4.68
C ASP A 234 -24.01 -24.77 -6.07
N SER A 235 -23.98 -23.47 -6.39
CA SER A 235 -24.34 -22.98 -7.72
C SER A 235 -23.39 -23.47 -8.81
N LEU A 236 -22.08 -23.62 -8.53
CA LEU A 236 -21.12 -24.22 -9.48
C LEU A 236 -21.52 -25.65 -9.86
N VAL A 237 -21.97 -26.42 -8.88
CA VAL A 237 -22.42 -27.80 -9.08
C VAL A 237 -23.75 -27.82 -9.84
N GLU A 238 -24.74 -27.05 -9.38
CA GLU A 238 -26.10 -26.96 -9.96
C GLU A 238 -26.06 -26.60 -11.44
N TYR A 239 -25.32 -25.55 -11.78
CA TYR A 239 -25.24 -25.06 -13.16
C TYR A 239 -24.12 -25.70 -13.98
N ARG A 240 -23.35 -26.62 -13.37
CA ARG A 240 -22.23 -27.34 -14.04
C ARG A 240 -21.19 -26.38 -14.59
N ALA A 241 -20.89 -25.30 -13.86
CA ALA A 241 -19.93 -24.30 -14.27
C ALA A 241 -18.54 -24.92 -14.47
N SER A 242 -17.89 -24.55 -15.60
CA SER A 242 -16.54 -25.00 -15.94
C SER A 242 -15.51 -23.86 -15.96
N LEU A 243 -15.95 -22.62 -16.12
CA LEU A 243 -15.09 -21.45 -16.29
C LEU A 243 -15.58 -20.31 -15.40
N LEU A 244 -14.66 -19.71 -14.65
CA LEU A 244 -14.95 -18.61 -13.72
C LEU A 244 -13.96 -17.47 -13.88
N TYR A 245 -14.45 -16.25 -13.59
CA TYR A 245 -13.62 -15.10 -13.24
C TYR A 245 -14.10 -14.50 -11.93
N LEU A 246 -13.18 -14.29 -11.00
CA LEU A 246 -13.44 -13.73 -9.68
C LEU A 246 -12.50 -12.56 -9.40
N VAL A 247 -12.74 -11.86 -8.32
CA VAL A 247 -11.84 -10.86 -7.77
C VAL A 247 -11.37 -11.30 -6.38
N GLY A 248 -10.18 -10.87 -5.96
CA GLY A 248 -9.52 -11.33 -4.73
C GLY A 248 -10.42 -11.39 -3.48
N PRO A 249 -11.24 -10.36 -3.17
CA PRO A 249 -12.16 -10.42 -2.04
C PRO A 249 -13.16 -11.59 -2.12
N MET A 250 -13.64 -11.96 -3.30
CA MET A 250 -14.53 -13.13 -3.45
C MET A 250 -13.79 -14.43 -3.13
N ALA A 251 -12.55 -14.59 -3.58
CA ALA A 251 -11.71 -15.74 -3.26
C ALA A 251 -11.52 -15.92 -1.75
N VAL A 252 -11.20 -14.83 -1.05
CA VAL A 252 -11.05 -14.80 0.42
C VAL A 252 -12.37 -15.17 1.12
N MET A 253 -13.50 -14.62 0.67
CA MET A 253 -14.82 -14.94 1.23
C MET A 253 -15.20 -16.40 1.04
N LEU A 254 -14.84 -17.01 -0.07
CA LEU A 254 -15.07 -18.44 -0.33
C LEU A 254 -14.22 -19.32 0.59
N LEU A 255 -12.93 -19.01 0.78
CA LEU A 255 -12.06 -19.74 1.70
C LEU A 255 -12.55 -19.71 3.15
N ARG A 256 -13.17 -18.62 3.58
CA ARG A 256 -13.74 -18.48 4.93
C ARG A 256 -14.99 -19.32 5.15
N GLN A 257 -15.62 -19.88 4.11
CA GLN A 257 -16.76 -20.79 4.27
C GLN A 257 -16.24 -22.17 4.75
N PRO A 258 -17.02 -22.87 5.59
CA PRO A 258 -16.66 -24.22 5.99
C PRO A 258 -16.56 -25.14 4.75
N PRO A 259 -15.65 -26.15 4.76
CA PRO A 259 -15.55 -27.12 3.68
C PRO A 259 -16.88 -27.85 3.45
N SER A 260 -17.20 -28.10 2.17
CA SER A 260 -18.45 -28.75 1.75
C SER A 260 -18.15 -29.87 0.76
N PRO A 261 -19.00 -30.93 0.68
CA PRO A 261 -18.91 -31.92 -0.39
C PRO A 261 -18.99 -31.32 -1.80
N ALA A 262 -19.63 -30.15 -1.96
CA ALA A 262 -19.71 -29.41 -3.21
C ALA A 262 -18.32 -28.90 -3.69
N ASP A 263 -17.35 -28.73 -2.78
CA ASP A 263 -16.00 -28.27 -3.10
C ASP A 263 -15.29 -29.18 -4.12
N HIS A 264 -15.70 -30.46 -4.23
CA HIS A 264 -15.13 -31.44 -5.17
C HIS A 264 -16.16 -31.99 -6.17
N ALA A 265 -17.41 -31.52 -6.15
CA ALA A 265 -18.46 -32.01 -7.03
C ALA A 265 -18.66 -31.16 -8.31
N HIS A 266 -17.97 -30.03 -8.41
CA HIS A 266 -18.03 -29.14 -9.57
C HIS A 266 -17.21 -29.64 -10.77
N ARG A 267 -17.26 -28.91 -11.90
CA ARG A 267 -16.58 -29.23 -13.16
C ARG A 267 -15.59 -28.15 -13.60
N LEU A 268 -15.09 -27.35 -12.65
CA LEU A 268 -14.19 -26.24 -12.95
C LEU A 268 -12.93 -26.73 -13.67
N LYS A 269 -12.62 -26.13 -14.79
CA LYS A 269 -11.38 -26.29 -15.56
C LYS A 269 -10.33 -25.29 -15.10
N VAL A 270 -10.77 -24.05 -14.84
CA VAL A 270 -9.93 -22.95 -14.38
C VAL A 270 -10.78 -21.88 -13.70
N VAL A 271 -10.19 -21.22 -12.71
CA VAL A 271 -10.67 -19.97 -12.14
C VAL A 271 -9.62 -18.90 -12.44
N TYR A 272 -9.98 -17.94 -13.29
CA TYR A 272 -9.20 -16.71 -13.37
C TYR A 272 -9.64 -15.73 -12.27
N CYS A 273 -8.69 -15.07 -11.66
CA CYS A 273 -8.98 -14.15 -10.55
C CYS A 273 -8.02 -12.97 -10.61
N SER A 274 -8.52 -11.76 -10.45
CA SER A 274 -7.66 -10.58 -10.27
C SER A 274 -7.41 -10.31 -8.79
N GLY A 275 -6.13 -10.35 -8.41
CA GLY A 275 -5.68 -10.09 -7.05
C GLY A 275 -5.82 -11.31 -6.13
N ILE A 276 -5.30 -12.46 -6.55
CA ILE A 276 -5.18 -13.63 -5.68
C ILE A 276 -4.14 -13.33 -4.58
N PRO A 277 -4.51 -13.37 -3.28
CA PRO A 277 -3.51 -13.23 -2.23
C PRO A 277 -2.48 -14.36 -2.33
N PRO A 278 -1.18 -14.07 -2.50
CA PRO A 278 -0.16 -15.08 -2.72
C PRO A 278 -0.13 -16.16 -1.63
N GLU A 279 -0.34 -15.77 -0.38
CA GLU A 279 -0.35 -16.65 0.79
C GLU A 279 -1.54 -17.62 0.82
N LEU A 280 -2.65 -17.28 0.16
CA LEU A 280 -3.86 -18.10 0.10
C LEU A 280 -3.98 -18.90 -1.22
N HIS A 281 -3.12 -18.64 -2.19
CA HIS A 281 -3.24 -19.21 -3.53
C HIS A 281 -3.18 -20.75 -3.54
N ALA A 282 -2.21 -21.33 -2.83
CA ALA A 282 -2.07 -22.77 -2.73
C ALA A 282 -3.27 -23.44 -2.03
N GLU A 283 -3.86 -22.78 -1.02
CA GLU A 283 -5.05 -23.26 -0.33
C GLU A 283 -6.29 -23.23 -1.23
N LEU A 284 -6.45 -22.19 -2.05
CA LEU A 284 -7.52 -22.10 -3.05
C LEU A 284 -7.47 -23.29 -4.03
N GLU A 285 -6.31 -23.60 -4.60
CA GLU A 285 -6.18 -24.73 -5.52
C GLU A 285 -6.40 -26.08 -4.82
N ALA A 286 -5.86 -26.24 -3.62
CA ALA A 286 -6.01 -27.48 -2.87
C ALA A 286 -7.46 -27.75 -2.48
N ARG A 287 -8.21 -26.73 -2.11
CA ARG A 287 -9.61 -26.85 -1.67
C ARG A 287 -10.55 -27.25 -2.81
N TRP A 288 -10.41 -26.66 -3.97
CA TRP A 288 -11.31 -26.94 -5.09
C TRP A 288 -10.74 -27.88 -6.14
N GLY A 289 -9.46 -28.21 -6.09
CA GLY A 289 -8.82 -29.13 -7.04
C GLY A 289 -8.83 -28.62 -8.48
N ALA A 290 -8.90 -27.32 -8.66
CA ALA A 290 -8.91 -26.64 -9.96
C ALA A 290 -7.80 -25.56 -10.00
N PRO A 291 -7.18 -25.29 -11.17
CA PRO A 291 -6.21 -24.21 -11.30
C PRO A 291 -6.84 -22.84 -11.01
N TRP A 292 -6.22 -22.07 -10.14
CA TRP A 292 -6.49 -20.64 -9.95
C TRP A 292 -5.35 -19.86 -10.61
N ARG A 293 -5.68 -18.93 -11.46
CA ARG A 293 -4.69 -18.19 -12.25
C ARG A 293 -4.93 -16.71 -12.18
N GLU A 294 -3.87 -15.97 -11.93
CA GLU A 294 -3.93 -14.51 -11.90
C GLU A 294 -4.22 -13.98 -13.31
N ALA A 295 -5.08 -12.95 -13.36
CA ALA A 295 -5.36 -12.19 -14.57
C ALA A 295 -5.43 -10.70 -14.21
N PHE A 296 -4.65 -9.90 -14.90
CA PHE A 296 -4.63 -8.44 -14.75
C PHE A 296 -5.24 -7.78 -15.99
N GLY A 297 -6.05 -6.78 -15.75
CA GLY A 297 -6.64 -5.97 -16.79
C GLY A 297 -7.26 -4.70 -16.26
N MET A 298 -7.62 -3.82 -17.17
CA MET A 298 -8.22 -2.52 -16.90
C MET A 298 -9.41 -2.30 -17.83
N THR A 299 -10.35 -1.44 -17.42
CA THR A 299 -11.46 -1.04 -18.30
C THR A 299 -10.95 -0.40 -19.60
N GLU A 300 -9.84 0.29 -19.53
CA GLU A 300 -9.19 0.98 -20.62
C GLU A 300 -8.61 0.03 -21.68
N THR A 301 -8.23 -1.19 -21.29
CA THR A 301 -7.44 -2.10 -22.13
C THR A 301 -7.99 -3.53 -22.22
N GLY A 302 -8.94 -3.90 -21.37
CA GLY A 302 -9.46 -5.26 -21.26
C GLY A 302 -8.56 -6.17 -20.43
N VAL A 303 -8.27 -7.38 -20.90
CA VAL A 303 -7.30 -8.29 -20.28
C VAL A 303 -5.91 -8.01 -20.87
N ASP A 304 -4.92 -7.80 -20.02
CA ASP A 304 -3.58 -7.39 -20.42
C ASP A 304 -2.52 -8.47 -20.15
N LEU A 305 -2.53 -9.02 -18.93
CA LEU A 305 -1.60 -10.05 -18.46
C LEU A 305 -2.39 -11.23 -17.90
N VAL A 306 -1.87 -12.42 -18.11
CA VAL A 306 -2.48 -13.63 -17.57
C VAL A 306 -1.41 -14.67 -17.26
N VAL A 307 -1.63 -15.42 -16.20
CA VAL A 307 -0.89 -16.66 -15.91
C VAL A 307 -1.53 -17.79 -16.73
N PRO A 308 -0.78 -18.51 -17.57
CA PRO A 308 -1.30 -19.67 -18.32
C PRO A 308 -1.89 -20.74 -17.41
N ILE A 309 -2.91 -21.46 -17.89
CA ILE A 309 -3.59 -22.52 -17.09
C ILE A 309 -2.58 -23.57 -16.59
N GLU A 310 -1.60 -23.92 -17.42
CA GLU A 310 -0.61 -24.96 -17.17
C GLU A 310 0.52 -24.51 -16.21
N ASP A 311 0.63 -23.22 -15.91
CA ASP A 311 1.72 -22.65 -15.10
C ASP A 311 1.45 -22.79 -13.60
N ALA A 312 1.66 -24.02 -13.08
CA ALA A 312 1.54 -24.28 -11.65
C ALA A 312 2.69 -23.65 -10.82
N ALA A 313 3.79 -23.25 -11.44
CA ALA A 313 4.90 -22.62 -10.75
C ALA A 313 4.59 -21.19 -10.28
N SER A 314 3.54 -20.57 -10.81
CA SER A 314 3.06 -19.24 -10.41
C SER A 314 2.28 -19.24 -9.08
N VAL A 315 1.89 -20.40 -8.56
CA VAL A 315 1.10 -20.50 -7.31
C VAL A 315 1.87 -19.93 -6.14
N GLY A 316 1.28 -18.93 -5.47
CA GLY A 316 1.87 -18.26 -4.31
C GLY A 316 2.94 -17.21 -4.62
N THR A 317 3.22 -16.91 -5.90
CA THR A 317 4.28 -15.96 -6.29
C THR A 317 3.80 -14.50 -6.39
N GLY A 318 2.48 -14.25 -6.53
CA GLY A 318 1.94 -12.92 -6.84
C GLY A 318 2.26 -12.45 -8.28
N ASP A 319 2.66 -13.37 -9.15
CA ASP A 319 2.95 -13.12 -10.56
C ASP A 319 1.67 -12.86 -11.35
N LEU A 320 1.62 -11.79 -12.14
CA LEU A 320 0.52 -11.47 -13.05
C LEU A 320 0.58 -12.22 -14.39
N GLY A 321 1.63 -13.01 -14.59
CA GLY A 321 1.84 -13.73 -15.83
C GLY A 321 2.50 -12.90 -16.94
N ARG A 322 2.05 -13.13 -18.17
CA ARG A 322 2.64 -12.57 -19.39
C ARG A 322 1.57 -11.87 -20.22
N PRO A 323 1.97 -10.96 -21.13
CA PRO A 323 1.04 -10.31 -22.04
C PRO A 323 0.18 -11.31 -22.82
N VAL A 324 -1.13 -11.04 -22.88
CA VAL A 324 -2.04 -11.83 -23.71
C VAL A 324 -1.77 -11.59 -25.21
N PRO A 325 -2.23 -12.48 -26.11
CA PRO A 325 -2.06 -12.29 -27.55
C PRO A 325 -2.53 -10.89 -28.01
N GLY A 326 -1.69 -10.20 -28.79
CA GLY A 326 -1.97 -8.86 -29.29
C GLY A 326 -1.58 -7.72 -28.36
N LYS A 327 -1.15 -8.00 -27.12
CA LYS A 327 -0.64 -7.03 -26.15
C LYS A 327 0.89 -7.06 -26.05
N SER A 328 1.45 -5.90 -25.71
CA SER A 328 2.84 -5.76 -25.27
C SER A 328 2.91 -4.85 -24.07
N ILE A 329 3.88 -5.09 -23.20
CA ILE A 329 4.10 -4.28 -21.99
C ILE A 329 5.51 -3.74 -21.97
N ALA A 330 5.69 -2.61 -21.28
CA ALA A 330 6.98 -2.10 -20.84
C ALA A 330 6.88 -1.62 -19.40
N VAL A 331 7.97 -1.71 -18.67
CA VAL A 331 8.16 -1.00 -17.40
C VAL A 331 9.02 0.20 -17.71
N VAL A 332 8.55 1.41 -17.39
CA VAL A 332 9.20 2.65 -17.81
C VAL A 332 9.52 3.56 -16.62
N ASP A 333 10.53 4.41 -16.80
CA ASP A 333 10.84 5.49 -15.86
C ASP A 333 9.86 6.68 -15.98
N PRO A 334 9.96 7.75 -15.17
CA PRO A 334 9.09 8.92 -15.25
C PRO A 334 9.14 9.66 -16.60
N ASP A 335 10.20 9.51 -17.36
CA ASP A 335 10.38 10.10 -18.69
C ASP A 335 9.83 9.20 -19.82
N GLY A 336 9.29 8.02 -19.47
CA GLY A 336 8.72 7.05 -20.40
C GLY A 336 9.75 6.15 -21.10
N VAL A 337 11.00 6.13 -20.62
CA VAL A 337 12.08 5.29 -21.15
C VAL A 337 11.97 3.88 -20.54
N PRO A 338 12.00 2.81 -21.35
CA PRO A 338 11.96 1.45 -20.85
C PRO A 338 13.15 1.13 -19.91
N LEU A 339 12.83 0.58 -18.76
CA LEU A 339 13.79 0.13 -17.76
C LEU A 339 14.24 -1.31 -18.04
N PRO A 340 15.46 -1.68 -17.59
CA PRO A 340 15.93 -3.06 -17.59
C PRO A 340 15.05 -3.98 -16.73
N ASP A 341 15.10 -5.29 -17.02
CA ASP A 341 14.44 -6.29 -16.18
C ASP A 341 14.98 -6.26 -14.74
N GLY A 342 14.07 -6.35 -13.76
CA GLY A 342 14.38 -6.27 -12.35
C GLY A 342 14.26 -4.86 -11.75
N GLU A 343 14.13 -3.83 -12.56
CA GLU A 343 13.91 -2.46 -12.06
C GLU A 343 12.42 -2.13 -11.93
N THR A 344 12.09 -1.30 -10.95
CA THR A 344 10.72 -0.85 -10.67
C THR A 344 10.40 0.41 -11.47
N GLY A 345 9.29 0.40 -12.18
CA GLY A 345 8.79 1.57 -12.92
C GLY A 345 7.31 1.47 -13.22
N GLU A 346 6.77 2.45 -13.97
CA GLU A 346 5.38 2.43 -14.39
C GLU A 346 5.12 1.33 -15.43
N LEU A 347 4.07 0.53 -15.22
CA LEU A 347 3.60 -0.44 -16.21
C LEU A 347 2.90 0.30 -17.35
N VAL A 348 3.37 0.10 -18.56
CA VAL A 348 2.80 0.68 -19.79
C VAL A 348 2.34 -0.44 -20.70
N ILE A 349 1.15 -0.29 -21.27
CA ILE A 349 0.48 -1.31 -22.11
C ILE A 349 0.28 -0.77 -23.53
N THR A 350 0.53 -1.63 -24.51
CA THR A 350 0.24 -1.37 -25.93
C THR A 350 -0.50 -2.53 -26.56
N GLY A 351 -1.20 -2.26 -27.65
CA GLY A 351 -1.92 -3.28 -28.42
C GLY A 351 -3.43 -3.27 -28.17
N ALA A 352 -4.14 -4.02 -29.00
CA ALA A 352 -5.61 -4.12 -28.91
C ALA A 352 -6.05 -5.20 -27.91
N PRO A 353 -7.24 -5.05 -27.28
CA PRO A 353 -8.12 -3.89 -27.42
C PRO A 353 -7.63 -2.71 -26.58
N MET A 354 -8.07 -1.50 -26.93
CA MET A 354 -7.79 -0.28 -26.17
C MET A 354 -8.97 0.68 -26.33
N MET A 355 -9.31 1.43 -25.27
CA MET A 355 -10.34 2.46 -25.32
C MET A 355 -9.96 3.57 -26.32
N LEU A 356 -10.94 4.27 -26.86
CA LEU A 356 -10.69 5.49 -27.65
C LEU A 356 -10.21 6.68 -26.78
N GLY A 357 -10.45 6.63 -25.49
CA GLY A 357 -10.16 7.68 -24.51
C GLY A 357 -11.31 7.84 -23.54
N TYR A 358 -11.24 8.87 -22.69
CA TYR A 358 -12.29 9.21 -21.73
C TYR A 358 -13.28 10.21 -22.34
N TRP A 359 -14.58 9.91 -22.22
CA TRP A 359 -15.66 10.74 -22.75
C TRP A 359 -15.61 12.15 -22.20
N GLY A 360 -15.58 13.17 -23.08
CA GLY A 360 -15.52 14.56 -22.69
C GLY A 360 -14.30 15.01 -21.88
N ARG A 361 -13.23 14.18 -21.82
CA ARG A 361 -12.02 14.44 -21.00
C ARG A 361 -10.74 14.32 -21.84
N PRO A 362 -10.50 15.23 -22.80
CA PRO A 362 -9.33 15.13 -23.70
C PRO A 362 -7.99 15.22 -22.94
N GLU A 363 -7.91 16.03 -21.89
CA GLU A 363 -6.70 16.17 -21.07
C GLU A 363 -6.38 14.89 -20.31
N ALA A 364 -7.37 14.27 -19.65
CA ALA A 364 -7.19 13.00 -18.96
C ALA A 364 -6.83 11.88 -19.95
N THR A 365 -7.40 11.90 -21.16
CA THR A 365 -7.06 10.98 -22.23
C THR A 365 -5.59 11.16 -22.62
N ALA A 366 -5.13 12.38 -22.87
CA ALA A 366 -3.75 12.65 -23.24
C ALA A 366 -2.74 12.31 -22.13
N GLN A 367 -3.14 12.40 -20.87
CA GLN A 367 -2.31 11.96 -19.74
C GLN A 367 -2.18 10.45 -19.66
N THR A 368 -3.23 9.70 -20.00
CA THR A 368 -3.27 8.23 -19.88
C THR A 368 -2.81 7.54 -21.16
N LEU A 369 -3.21 8.06 -22.33
CA LEU A 369 -2.82 7.55 -23.66
C LEU A 369 -1.76 8.47 -24.25
N ARG A 370 -0.48 8.07 -24.17
CA ARG A 370 0.65 8.82 -24.70
C ARG A 370 1.27 8.03 -25.86
N GLU A 371 1.32 8.61 -27.04
CA GLU A 371 1.93 8.00 -28.23
C GLU A 371 1.39 6.56 -28.54
N GLY A 372 0.10 6.31 -28.31
CA GLY A 372 -0.52 5.00 -28.49
C GLY A 372 -0.21 3.98 -27.40
N ARG A 373 0.40 4.40 -26.29
CA ARG A 373 0.69 3.60 -25.11
C ARG A 373 -0.20 4.02 -23.98
N LEU A 374 -0.76 3.06 -23.24
CA LEU A 374 -1.52 3.33 -22.05
C LEU A 374 -0.60 3.29 -20.83
N HIS A 375 -0.51 4.41 -20.14
CA HIS A 375 0.13 4.56 -18.84
C HIS A 375 -0.85 4.16 -17.74
N THR A 376 -0.59 3.03 -17.07
CA THR A 376 -1.55 2.43 -16.14
C THR A 376 -1.64 3.16 -14.81
N GLY A 377 -0.57 3.88 -14.43
CA GLY A 377 -0.38 4.40 -13.09
C GLY A 377 -0.08 3.32 -12.05
N ASP A 378 0.12 2.06 -12.47
CA ASP A 378 0.55 0.97 -11.61
C ASP A 378 2.07 0.80 -11.74
N LEU A 379 2.74 0.59 -10.60
CA LEU A 379 4.16 0.26 -10.55
C LEU A 379 4.35 -1.25 -10.64
N ALA A 380 5.28 -1.65 -11.46
CA ALA A 380 5.60 -3.06 -11.68
C ALA A 380 7.10 -3.30 -11.83
N VAL A 381 7.47 -4.55 -11.66
CA VAL A 381 8.79 -5.10 -12.00
C VAL A 381 8.58 -6.20 -13.04
N ARG A 382 9.36 -6.16 -14.11
CA ARG A 382 9.40 -7.26 -15.08
C ARG A 382 10.64 -8.13 -14.80
N SER A 383 10.44 -9.42 -14.64
CA SER A 383 11.51 -10.40 -14.44
C SER A 383 12.17 -10.76 -15.79
N ALA A 384 13.39 -11.29 -15.76
CA ALA A 384 14.16 -11.69 -16.95
C ALA A 384 13.46 -12.78 -17.80
N ASP A 385 12.56 -13.57 -17.24
CA ASP A 385 11.73 -14.53 -17.95
C ASP A 385 10.43 -13.93 -18.53
N GLY A 386 10.26 -12.59 -18.37
CA GLY A 386 9.14 -11.82 -18.92
C GLY A 386 7.88 -11.80 -18.05
N ARG A 387 7.91 -12.34 -16.84
CA ARG A 387 6.81 -12.25 -15.86
C ARG A 387 6.75 -10.87 -15.23
N VAL A 388 5.57 -10.48 -14.77
CA VAL A 388 5.31 -9.15 -14.22
C VAL A 388 4.77 -9.27 -12.80
N HIS A 389 5.34 -8.48 -11.88
CA HIS A 389 4.85 -8.34 -10.51
C HIS A 389 4.44 -6.90 -10.25
N LEU A 390 3.25 -6.70 -9.67
CA LEU A 390 2.84 -5.38 -9.21
C LEU A 390 3.52 -5.05 -7.88
N VAL A 391 4.02 -3.81 -7.80
CA VAL A 391 4.62 -3.26 -6.58
C VAL A 391 3.64 -2.32 -5.87
N GLY A 392 2.77 -1.65 -6.63
CA GLY A 392 1.79 -0.73 -6.09
C GLY A 392 1.23 0.24 -7.14
N ARG A 393 0.70 1.38 -6.68
CA ARG A 393 0.24 2.47 -7.56
C ARG A 393 1.10 3.70 -7.43
N LEU A 394 1.38 4.34 -8.56
CA LEU A 394 2.23 5.54 -8.63
C LEU A 394 1.72 6.68 -7.73
N LYS A 395 0.41 6.82 -7.62
CA LYS A 395 -0.25 7.85 -6.80
C LYS A 395 -0.51 7.45 -5.35
N ASP A 396 -0.46 6.15 -5.05
CA ASP A 396 -0.61 5.63 -3.69
C ASP A 396 0.77 5.42 -3.03
N MET A 397 1.82 5.96 -3.64
CA MET A 397 3.15 5.98 -3.04
C MET A 397 3.23 7.04 -1.97
N VAL A 398 3.86 6.69 -0.87
CA VAL A 398 4.29 7.63 0.16
C VAL A 398 5.73 8.02 -0.15
N ARG A 399 5.99 9.32 -0.32
CA ARG A 399 7.33 9.86 -0.63
C ARG A 399 8.02 10.34 0.62
N ARG A 400 8.61 9.41 1.35
CA ARG A 400 9.20 9.63 2.65
C ARG A 400 10.71 9.87 2.56
N GLY A 401 11.14 11.12 2.74
CA GLY A 401 12.58 11.45 2.80
C GLY A 401 13.39 11.04 1.57
N GLY A 402 12.78 11.11 0.38
CA GLY A 402 13.39 10.69 -0.88
C GLY A 402 13.12 9.24 -1.29
N GLU A 403 12.59 8.42 -0.37
CA GLU A 403 12.22 7.03 -0.63
C GLU A 403 10.77 6.92 -1.10
N ASN A 404 10.53 6.05 -2.08
CA ASN A 404 9.20 5.77 -2.62
C ASN A 404 8.66 4.49 -2.00
N ILE A 405 7.59 4.59 -1.22
CA ILE A 405 6.97 3.47 -0.49
C ILE A 405 5.64 3.13 -1.14
N ALA A 406 5.51 1.92 -1.64
CA ALA A 406 4.24 1.43 -2.14
C ALA A 406 3.30 1.12 -0.96
N ALA A 407 2.19 1.85 -0.85
CA ALA A 407 1.21 1.63 0.21
C ALA A 407 0.71 0.17 0.25
N ALA A 408 0.49 -0.45 -0.91
CA ALA A 408 0.03 -1.83 -1.02
C ALA A 408 0.97 -2.85 -0.38
N GLU A 409 2.28 -2.61 -0.42
CA GLU A 409 3.28 -3.49 0.19
C GLU A 409 3.17 -3.49 1.72
N VAL A 410 2.97 -2.31 2.31
CA VAL A 410 2.78 -2.17 3.76
C VAL A 410 1.42 -2.73 4.19
N GLU A 411 0.37 -2.48 3.39
CA GLU A 411 -0.97 -3.03 3.60
C GLU A 411 -0.98 -4.56 3.61
N ALA A 412 -0.29 -5.19 2.66
CA ALA A 412 -0.19 -6.65 2.58
C ALA A 412 0.43 -7.25 3.84
N VAL A 413 1.50 -6.63 4.35
CA VAL A 413 2.14 -7.08 5.59
C VAL A 413 1.23 -6.89 6.79
N LEU A 414 0.52 -5.76 6.89
CA LEU A 414 -0.45 -5.54 7.98
C LEU A 414 -1.61 -6.53 7.93
N HIS A 415 -2.12 -6.85 6.74
CA HIS A 415 -3.20 -7.85 6.57
C HIS A 415 -2.78 -9.28 6.98
N ALA A 416 -1.49 -9.61 6.90
CA ALA A 416 -0.97 -10.90 7.36
C ALA A 416 -0.93 -11.01 8.90
N HIS A 417 -1.17 -9.92 9.63
CA HIS A 417 -1.22 -9.94 11.10
C HIS A 417 -2.58 -10.48 11.58
N PRO A 418 -2.62 -11.47 12.50
CA PRO A 418 -3.88 -12.11 12.93
C PRO A 418 -4.88 -11.17 13.61
N GLY A 419 -4.41 -10.08 14.19
CA GLY A 419 -5.24 -9.05 14.82
C GLY A 419 -5.78 -7.97 13.86
N VAL A 420 -5.47 -8.03 12.56
CA VAL A 420 -5.88 -7.03 11.56
C VAL A 420 -6.95 -7.60 10.64
N ALA A 421 -8.12 -6.98 10.63
CA ALA A 421 -9.22 -7.32 9.71
C ALA A 421 -9.09 -6.59 8.37
N ALA A 422 -8.65 -5.33 8.40
CA ALA A 422 -8.37 -4.52 7.22
C ALA A 422 -7.38 -3.41 7.56
N ALA A 423 -6.58 -2.98 6.58
CA ALA A 423 -5.67 -1.85 6.73
C ALA A 423 -5.67 -1.00 5.44
N GLY A 424 -5.51 0.31 5.62
CA GLY A 424 -5.28 1.25 4.54
C GLY A 424 -4.09 2.15 4.88
N ILE A 425 -3.14 2.27 3.97
CA ILE A 425 -1.99 3.17 4.11
C ILE A 425 -2.24 4.45 3.32
N VAL A 426 -2.02 5.57 3.98
CA VAL A 426 -2.09 6.90 3.37
C VAL A 426 -0.81 7.69 3.60
N ALA A 427 -0.45 8.50 2.61
CA ALA A 427 0.59 9.51 2.74
C ALA A 427 0.03 10.69 3.53
N VAL A 428 0.74 11.08 4.58
CA VAL A 428 0.38 12.26 5.38
C VAL A 428 1.52 13.26 5.35
N PRO A 429 1.24 14.58 5.26
CA PRO A 429 2.28 15.58 5.19
C PRO A 429 3.19 15.55 6.42
N ASP A 430 4.50 15.66 6.21
CA ASP A 430 5.52 15.80 7.23
C ASP A 430 6.50 16.91 6.85
N GLU A 431 6.77 17.82 7.78
CA GLU A 431 7.60 19.01 7.52
C GLU A 431 9.07 18.67 7.23
N VAL A 432 9.56 17.51 7.70
CA VAL A 432 10.97 17.12 7.55
C VAL A 432 11.17 16.16 6.39
N ARG A 433 10.21 15.23 6.19
CA ARG A 433 10.34 14.12 5.23
C ARG A 433 9.48 14.29 4.00
N GLY A 434 8.72 15.38 3.91
CA GLY A 434 7.73 15.63 2.88
C GLY A 434 6.44 14.88 3.16
N GLU A 435 6.51 13.55 3.23
CA GLU A 435 5.40 12.68 3.61
C GLU A 435 5.84 11.61 4.62
N GLU A 436 4.86 11.12 5.40
CA GLU A 436 5.00 10.01 6.32
C GLU A 436 3.95 8.93 6.09
N VAL A 437 4.28 7.72 6.52
CA VAL A 437 3.40 6.55 6.39
C VAL A 437 2.42 6.53 7.57
N ALA A 438 1.12 6.61 7.27
CA ALA A 438 0.05 6.46 8.24
C ALA A 438 -0.79 5.20 7.92
N ALA A 439 -0.92 4.32 8.91
CA ALA A 439 -1.73 3.12 8.85
C ALA A 439 -3.09 3.35 9.54
N VAL A 440 -4.17 3.22 8.78
CA VAL A 440 -5.54 3.22 9.29
C VAL A 440 -6.02 1.76 9.33
N VAL A 441 -6.29 1.24 10.52
CA VAL A 441 -6.45 -0.18 10.78
C VAL A 441 -7.84 -0.49 11.31
N VAL A 442 -8.47 -1.52 10.78
CA VAL A 442 -9.65 -2.19 11.39
C VAL A 442 -9.15 -3.44 12.07
N ALA A 443 -9.27 -3.49 13.39
CA ALA A 443 -8.84 -4.66 14.16
C ALA A 443 -9.86 -5.80 14.08
N VAL A 444 -9.38 -7.03 14.22
CA VAL A 444 -10.25 -8.20 14.47
C VAL A 444 -10.82 -8.05 15.88
N PRO A 445 -12.15 -8.18 16.08
CA PRO A 445 -12.73 -8.14 17.43
C PRO A 445 -12.14 -9.22 18.34
N HIS A 446 -11.45 -8.82 19.40
CA HIS A 446 -10.87 -9.70 20.40
C HIS A 446 -11.26 -9.26 21.81
N ALA A 447 -11.30 -10.20 22.78
CA ALA A 447 -11.69 -9.90 24.16
C ALA A 447 -10.70 -8.93 24.85
N ASP A 448 -9.44 -8.96 24.45
CA ASP A 448 -8.37 -8.12 25.04
C ASP A 448 -8.16 -6.79 24.28
N GLY A 449 -9.04 -6.46 23.32
CA GLY A 449 -8.95 -5.24 22.50
C GLY A 449 -8.11 -5.39 21.22
N PRO A 450 -7.85 -4.28 20.50
CA PRO A 450 -6.98 -4.28 19.31
C PRO A 450 -5.53 -4.57 19.68
N PRO A 451 -4.71 -5.14 18.77
CA PRO A 451 -3.28 -5.30 19.01
C PRO A 451 -2.62 -3.94 19.30
N PRO A 452 -1.61 -3.85 20.15
CA PRO A 452 -0.88 -2.60 20.36
C PRO A 452 -0.32 -2.05 19.05
N PRO A 453 -0.35 -0.72 18.80
CA PRO A 453 0.23 -0.12 17.59
C PRO A 453 1.69 -0.50 17.36
N GLU A 454 2.46 -0.63 18.44
CA GLU A 454 3.87 -1.02 18.42
C GLU A 454 4.05 -2.46 17.89
N GLU A 455 3.14 -3.36 18.22
CA GLU A 455 3.13 -4.74 17.72
C GLU A 455 2.94 -4.77 16.20
N LEU A 456 2.01 -3.99 15.67
CA LEU A 456 1.80 -3.87 14.22
C LEU A 456 3.01 -3.26 13.51
N ARG A 457 3.60 -2.22 14.09
CA ARG A 457 4.83 -1.60 13.58
C ARG A 457 6.01 -2.58 13.59
N HIS A 458 6.16 -3.35 14.67
CA HIS A 458 7.17 -4.39 14.78
C HIS A 458 6.96 -5.50 13.75
N HIS A 459 5.71 -5.92 13.54
CA HIS A 459 5.35 -6.89 12.51
C HIS A 459 5.75 -6.44 11.10
N VAL A 460 5.58 -5.14 10.78
CA VAL A 460 6.03 -4.54 9.53
C VAL A 460 7.56 -4.47 9.48
N ALA A 461 8.21 -4.04 10.56
CA ALA A 461 9.67 -3.88 10.63
C ALA A 461 10.45 -5.19 10.45
N GLN A 462 9.85 -6.32 10.84
CA GLN A 462 10.45 -7.65 10.64
C GLN A 462 10.43 -8.12 9.17
N ARG A 463 9.62 -7.49 8.32
CA ARG A 463 9.33 -7.96 6.95
C ARG A 463 9.71 -6.95 5.88
N LEU A 464 9.72 -5.68 6.21
CA LEU A 464 10.01 -4.59 5.29
C LEU A 464 11.15 -3.70 5.78
N ALA A 465 11.72 -2.93 4.87
CA ALA A 465 12.79 -1.97 5.19
C ALA A 465 12.30 -0.93 6.23
N PRO A 466 13.18 -0.43 7.11
CA PRO A 466 12.82 0.48 8.21
C PRO A 466 12.06 1.75 7.76
N PHE A 467 12.37 2.27 6.57
CA PHE A 467 11.69 3.45 6.05
C PHE A 467 10.23 3.18 5.64
N LYS A 468 9.81 1.91 5.48
CA LYS A 468 8.43 1.50 5.14
C LYS A 468 7.55 1.30 6.38
N VAL A 469 8.13 1.31 7.58
CA VAL A 469 7.38 1.11 8.82
C VAL A 469 6.49 2.32 9.09
N PRO A 470 5.17 2.13 9.31
CA PRO A 470 4.27 3.24 9.59
C PRO A 470 4.71 4.04 10.81
N ARG A 471 4.76 5.36 10.66
CA ARG A 471 4.92 6.26 11.80
C ARG A 471 3.65 6.33 12.62
N TYR A 472 2.54 6.52 11.94
CA TYR A 472 1.22 6.64 12.56
C TYR A 472 0.43 5.35 12.43
N VAL A 473 -0.29 5.00 13.49
CA VAL A 473 -1.27 3.90 13.50
C VAL A 473 -2.54 4.39 14.19
N VAL A 474 -3.69 4.27 13.51
CA VAL A 474 -4.99 4.63 14.08
C VAL A 474 -5.99 3.51 13.82
N TYR A 475 -6.84 3.23 14.82
CA TYR A 475 -7.90 2.24 14.70
C TYR A 475 -9.23 2.89 14.36
N VAL A 476 -9.96 2.26 13.44
CA VAL A 476 -11.30 2.69 13.02
C VAL A 476 -12.24 1.48 12.96
N ASP A 477 -13.55 1.72 13.07
CA ASP A 477 -14.53 0.64 12.99
C ASP A 477 -14.68 0.09 11.56
N ALA A 478 -14.51 0.93 10.55
CA ALA A 478 -14.56 0.54 9.15
C ALA A 478 -13.72 1.48 8.28
N LEU A 479 -13.13 0.94 7.21
CA LEU A 479 -12.48 1.75 6.17
C LEU A 479 -13.54 2.25 5.17
N PRO A 480 -13.47 3.50 4.71
CA PRO A 480 -14.29 3.98 3.61
C PRO A 480 -14.00 3.16 2.35
N ARG A 481 -15.08 2.84 1.61
CA ARG A 481 -14.99 2.03 0.39
C ARG A 481 -15.58 2.76 -0.80
N THR A 482 -15.00 2.52 -1.96
CA THR A 482 -15.57 2.92 -3.24
C THR A 482 -16.80 2.07 -3.58
N PRO A 483 -17.64 2.47 -4.54
CA PRO A 483 -18.74 1.63 -5.01
C PRO A 483 -18.31 0.25 -5.53
N SER A 484 -17.04 0.08 -5.88
CA SER A 484 -16.42 -1.20 -6.28
C SER A 484 -15.81 -1.98 -5.12
N GLU A 485 -16.17 -1.68 -3.87
CA GLU A 485 -15.72 -2.33 -2.62
C GLU A 485 -14.21 -2.21 -2.31
N LYS A 486 -13.46 -1.39 -3.07
CA LYS A 486 -12.05 -1.10 -2.77
C LYS A 486 -11.94 -0.03 -1.68
N VAL A 487 -10.86 -0.06 -0.90
CA VAL A 487 -10.57 1.00 0.07
C VAL A 487 -10.45 2.35 -0.65
N ASP A 488 -11.23 3.34 -0.21
CA ASP A 488 -11.19 4.70 -0.73
C ASP A 488 -10.08 5.49 -0.03
N LYS A 489 -8.88 5.44 -0.60
CA LYS A 489 -7.71 6.14 -0.05
C LYS A 489 -7.85 7.66 -0.08
N ALA A 490 -8.58 8.21 -1.06
CA ALA A 490 -8.83 9.64 -1.12
C ALA A 490 -9.72 10.09 0.05
N ALA A 491 -10.76 9.32 0.37
CA ALA A 491 -11.59 9.56 1.55
C ALA A 491 -10.79 9.39 2.84
N LEU A 492 -9.90 8.38 2.94
CA LEU A 492 -9.01 8.21 4.11
C LEU A 492 -8.06 9.40 4.29
N THR A 493 -7.45 9.87 3.22
CA THR A 493 -6.57 11.05 3.27
C THR A 493 -7.34 12.30 3.69
N ALA A 494 -8.57 12.47 3.20
CA ALA A 494 -9.44 13.59 3.61
C ALA A 494 -9.88 13.51 5.08
N LEU A 495 -10.02 12.29 5.63
CA LEU A 495 -10.37 12.05 7.04
C LEU A 495 -9.16 12.18 7.97
N TRP A 496 -7.94 12.11 7.46
CA TRP A 496 -6.72 12.11 8.26
C TRP A 496 -6.63 13.24 9.29
N PRO A 497 -6.96 14.52 8.99
CA PRO A 497 -6.89 15.58 10.00
C PRO A 497 -7.76 15.32 11.25
N GLN A 498 -8.83 14.51 11.11
CA GLN A 498 -9.69 14.12 12.22
C GLN A 498 -9.14 12.89 12.94
N LEU A 499 -8.57 11.93 12.19
CA LEU A 499 -8.00 10.70 12.71
C LEU A 499 -6.65 10.94 13.42
N ALA A 500 -5.90 11.94 12.99
CA ALA A 500 -4.57 12.24 13.52
C ALA A 500 -4.57 12.55 15.04
N ALA A 501 -5.67 13.08 15.58
CA ALA A 501 -5.80 13.36 17.01
C ALA A 501 -5.82 12.08 17.88
N ASP A 502 -6.32 10.97 17.32
CA ASP A 502 -6.43 9.69 18.00
C ASP A 502 -5.34 8.69 17.53
N ALA A 503 -4.52 9.09 16.54
CA ALA A 503 -3.47 8.25 16.00
C ALA A 503 -2.35 8.06 17.01
N PHE A 504 -1.87 6.82 17.15
CA PHE A 504 -0.56 6.57 17.73
C PHE A 504 0.49 7.17 16.80
N ASP A 505 1.31 8.09 17.33
CA ASP A 505 2.50 8.59 16.65
C ASP A 505 3.73 7.94 17.28
N ALA A 506 4.52 7.23 16.51
CA ALA A 506 5.77 6.63 16.98
C ALA A 506 6.81 7.67 17.44
N LEU A 507 6.58 8.94 17.12
CA LEU A 507 7.37 10.08 17.59
C LEU A 507 6.59 10.94 18.59
N ASP A 508 5.33 10.60 18.94
CA ASP A 508 4.57 11.34 19.96
C ASP A 508 5.01 10.94 21.37
N LEU A 509 5.59 11.88 22.01
CA LEU A 509 6.36 11.78 23.23
C LEU A 509 5.60 12.33 24.44
N THR A 510 4.44 12.94 24.21
CA THR A 510 3.61 13.49 25.31
C THR A 510 2.93 12.36 26.10
N ARG A 511 2.74 11.19 25.51
CA ARG A 511 2.29 9.99 26.23
C ARG A 511 3.35 9.41 27.18
N ALA A 512 4.63 9.61 26.87
CA ALA A 512 5.74 9.19 27.72
C ALA A 512 5.98 10.16 28.90
N ALA A 513 5.60 11.43 28.75
CA ALA A 513 5.75 12.44 29.83
C ALA A 513 4.84 12.22 31.05
N SER A 514 3.84 11.32 30.94
CA SER A 514 3.01 10.92 32.09
C SER A 514 3.61 9.79 32.96
N LEU A 515 4.82 9.31 32.61
CA LEU A 515 5.49 8.21 33.30
C LEU A 515 6.67 8.64 34.22
N SER A 516 6.85 9.94 34.53
CA SER A 516 7.76 10.34 35.58
C SER A 516 7.12 10.02 36.95
N THR A 517 7.20 8.77 37.33
CA THR A 517 7.01 8.36 38.74
C THR A 517 8.35 8.53 39.48
N ASP A 518 8.31 8.76 40.78
CA ASP A 518 9.49 8.85 41.72
C ASP A 518 10.46 7.63 41.69
N ASP A 519 10.33 6.75 40.67
CA ASP A 519 10.98 5.44 40.59
C ASP A 519 11.62 5.19 39.18
N SER A 520 11.93 6.22 38.37
CA SER A 520 12.58 6.08 37.06
C SER A 520 14.08 5.77 37.21
N ASP A 521 14.61 4.84 36.36
CA ASP A 521 16.05 4.54 36.24
C ASP A 521 16.85 5.62 35.48
N VAL A 522 16.16 6.61 34.90
CA VAL A 522 16.77 7.70 34.10
C VAL A 522 16.15 9.03 34.51
N SER A 523 16.99 9.99 34.90
CA SER A 523 16.55 11.36 35.11
C SER A 523 16.88 12.26 33.93
N VAL A 524 16.02 13.25 33.67
CA VAL A 524 16.18 14.22 32.57
C VAL A 524 16.12 15.63 33.12
N ALA A 525 17.12 16.44 32.80
CA ALA A 525 17.15 17.86 33.13
C ALA A 525 17.46 18.67 31.88
N VAL A 526 16.66 19.70 31.58
CA VAL A 526 16.89 20.62 30.46
C VAL A 526 17.18 22.01 30.98
N VAL A 527 18.37 22.54 30.68
CA VAL A 527 18.81 23.88 31.11
C VAL A 527 19.52 24.55 29.94
N ASP A 528 19.13 25.74 29.57
CA ASP A 528 19.75 26.56 28.50
C ASP A 528 20.01 25.81 27.18
N GLY A 529 19.04 24.99 26.78
CA GLY A 529 19.12 24.19 25.55
C GLY A 529 19.99 22.93 25.64
N VAL A 530 20.48 22.59 26.84
CA VAL A 530 21.22 21.36 27.12
C VAL A 530 20.30 20.37 27.83
N ALA A 531 20.01 19.23 27.22
CA ALA A 531 19.31 18.14 27.87
C ALA A 531 20.32 17.14 28.46
N THR A 532 20.33 16.97 29.78
CA THR A 532 21.15 15.98 30.44
C THR A 532 20.33 14.78 30.86
N LEU A 533 20.65 13.62 30.31
CA LEU A 533 20.07 12.31 30.60
C LEU A 533 21.05 11.58 31.54
N THR A 534 20.62 11.28 32.76
CA THR A 534 21.46 10.59 33.75
C THR A 534 20.90 9.20 34.04
N LEU A 535 21.67 8.15 33.77
CA LEU A 535 21.39 6.81 34.26
C LEU A 535 21.50 6.82 35.79
N ASP A 536 20.45 6.45 36.51
CA ASP A 536 20.32 6.65 37.95
C ASP A 536 20.08 5.35 38.73
N ARG A 537 21.03 4.42 38.57
CA ARG A 537 21.16 3.17 39.36
C ARG A 537 22.58 3.00 39.88
N PRO A 538 23.10 3.95 40.67
CA PRO A 538 24.51 3.98 41.07
C PRO A 538 24.92 2.76 41.90
N GLU A 539 24.01 2.12 42.65
CA GLU A 539 24.23 0.93 43.48
C GLU A 539 24.67 -0.30 42.65
N VAL A 540 24.22 -0.38 41.39
CA VAL A 540 24.61 -1.43 40.42
C VAL A 540 25.45 -0.87 39.28
N LEU A 541 26.13 0.27 39.50
CA LEU A 541 26.98 0.93 38.48
C LEU A 541 26.23 1.25 37.19
N ASN A 542 24.98 1.63 37.31
CA ASN A 542 24.08 2.00 36.19
C ASN A 542 23.88 0.86 35.15
N ALA A 543 23.81 -0.40 35.63
CA ALA A 543 23.52 -1.55 34.80
C ALA A 543 22.11 -1.41 34.18
N ILE A 544 22.00 -1.77 32.87
CA ILE A 544 20.80 -1.62 32.08
C ILE A 544 19.90 -2.85 32.23
N ARG A 545 18.70 -2.67 32.75
CA ARG A 545 17.61 -3.63 32.78
C ARG A 545 16.51 -3.24 31.78
N PRO A 546 15.50 -4.10 31.48
CA PRO A 546 14.43 -3.77 30.55
C PRO A 546 13.75 -2.43 30.83
N ARG A 547 13.51 -2.08 32.10
CA ARG A 547 12.95 -0.80 32.51
C ARG A 547 13.87 0.37 32.16
N THR A 548 15.16 0.24 32.36
CA THR A 548 16.15 1.29 32.03
C THR A 548 16.12 1.58 30.51
N LEU A 549 15.89 0.55 29.65
CA LEU A 549 15.72 0.73 28.23
C LEU A 549 14.45 1.54 27.92
N ASP A 550 13.32 1.21 28.58
CA ASP A 550 12.07 1.93 28.41
C ASP A 550 12.20 3.40 28.81
N ASP A 551 12.82 3.66 29.98
CA ASP A 551 13.05 5.00 30.50
C ASP A 551 13.99 5.81 29.58
N LEU A 552 15.07 5.19 29.04
CA LEU A 552 15.97 5.84 28.08
C LEU A 552 15.25 6.15 26.75
N VAL A 553 14.49 5.20 26.23
CA VAL A 553 13.70 5.42 25.02
C VAL A 553 12.73 6.57 25.23
N ALA A 554 12.02 6.59 26.35
CA ALA A 554 11.11 7.68 26.71
C ALA A 554 11.84 9.03 26.83
N ALA A 555 13.00 9.05 27.50
CA ALA A 555 13.81 10.25 27.66
C ALA A 555 14.33 10.81 26.33
N LEU A 556 14.89 9.94 25.46
CA LEU A 556 15.35 10.35 24.14
C LEU A 556 14.22 10.88 23.29
N ALA A 557 13.13 10.26 23.47
CA ALA A 557 11.93 10.63 22.79
C ALA A 557 11.48 12.04 23.25
N ALA A 558 11.37 12.33 24.54
CA ALA A 558 11.01 13.64 25.06
C ALA A 558 11.98 14.74 24.60
N VAL A 559 13.26 14.45 24.59
CA VAL A 559 14.30 15.36 24.13
C VAL A 559 14.23 15.65 22.63
N ALA A 560 13.88 14.66 21.81
CA ALA A 560 13.75 14.83 20.36
C ALA A 560 12.59 15.76 19.98
N ALA A 561 11.53 15.81 20.81
CA ALA A 561 10.36 16.67 20.57
C ALA A 561 10.54 18.09 21.08
N ASP A 562 11.44 18.29 22.01
CA ASP A 562 11.68 19.61 22.59
C ASP A 562 12.53 20.46 21.63
N THR A 563 11.88 21.41 20.97
CA THR A 563 12.53 22.32 20.00
C THR A 563 13.57 23.25 20.64
N GLU A 564 13.51 23.43 21.96
CA GLU A 564 14.47 24.23 22.71
C GLU A 564 15.77 23.45 22.98
N VAL A 565 15.75 22.12 22.90
CA VAL A 565 16.96 21.31 23.07
C VAL A 565 17.86 21.45 21.86
N ARG A 566 19.13 21.75 22.14
CA ARG A 566 20.19 22.01 21.16
C ARG A 566 21.34 21.01 21.20
N VAL A 567 21.51 20.34 22.36
CA VAL A 567 22.51 19.30 22.58
C VAL A 567 22.06 18.37 23.71
N VAL A 568 22.40 17.09 23.58
CA VAL A 568 22.09 16.05 24.59
C VAL A 568 23.40 15.61 25.24
N VAL A 569 23.40 15.54 26.55
CA VAL A 569 24.47 14.94 27.38
C VAL A 569 23.91 13.66 28.00
N LEU A 570 24.57 12.54 27.79
CA LEU A 570 24.29 11.27 28.47
C LEU A 570 25.40 10.98 29.48
N THR A 571 25.03 10.71 30.72
CA THR A 571 25.97 10.41 31.79
C THR A 571 25.40 9.38 32.77
N GLY A 572 26.17 8.98 33.80
CA GLY A 572 25.72 8.09 34.85
C GLY A 572 25.82 8.74 36.23
N ALA A 573 24.88 8.45 37.12
CA ALA A 573 24.97 8.85 38.52
C ALA A 573 26.10 8.09 39.26
N GLY A 574 26.72 8.73 40.21
CA GLY A 574 27.76 8.13 41.06
C GLY A 574 29.10 7.94 40.32
N ARG A 575 29.76 6.80 40.54
CA ARG A 575 31.13 6.53 40.08
C ARG A 575 31.30 5.82 38.76
N ALA A 576 30.22 5.56 38.05
CA ALA A 576 30.24 4.84 36.75
C ALA A 576 29.35 5.54 35.75
N PHE A 577 29.75 5.44 34.49
CA PHE A 577 28.85 5.76 33.39
C PHE A 577 27.79 4.65 33.26
N CYS A 578 28.21 3.42 32.90
CA CYS A 578 27.32 2.26 32.78
C CYS A 578 28.14 0.97 32.75
N SER A 579 27.78 -0.02 33.56
CA SER A 579 28.46 -1.32 33.64
C SER A 579 27.92 -2.35 32.60
N GLY A 580 27.03 -1.96 31.69
CA GLY A 580 26.45 -2.81 30.67
C GLY A 580 25.10 -3.42 31.06
N GLN A 581 24.76 -4.52 30.45
CA GLN A 581 23.50 -5.23 30.74
C GLN A 581 23.50 -5.80 32.17
N ASP A 582 22.37 -5.72 32.86
CA ASP A 582 22.17 -6.29 34.17
C ASP A 582 22.22 -7.84 34.09
N LEU A 583 23.27 -8.42 34.71
CA LEU A 583 23.55 -9.85 34.62
C LEU A 583 22.56 -10.72 35.39
N ASP A 584 21.91 -10.19 36.44
CA ASP A 584 20.90 -10.92 37.20
C ASP A 584 19.66 -11.13 36.33
N VAL A 585 19.24 -10.13 35.56
CA VAL A 585 18.15 -10.22 34.56
C VAL A 585 18.50 -11.20 33.46
N LEU A 586 19.75 -11.21 32.98
CA LEU A 586 20.22 -12.18 31.99
C LEU A 586 20.19 -13.61 32.54
N ALA A 587 20.64 -13.82 33.79
CA ALA A 587 20.62 -15.11 34.44
C ALA A 587 19.20 -15.67 34.64
N GLU A 588 18.23 -14.84 35.00
CA GLU A 588 16.82 -15.22 35.10
C GLU A 588 16.25 -15.68 33.74
N GLN A 589 16.63 -15.01 32.65
CA GLN A 589 16.20 -15.37 31.31
C GLN A 589 16.80 -16.72 30.82
N LEU A 590 18.00 -17.07 31.29
CA LEU A 590 18.69 -18.31 30.94
C LEU A 590 18.27 -19.51 31.82
N ALA A 591 17.63 -19.27 32.97
CA ALA A 591 17.27 -20.30 33.96
C ALA A 591 16.05 -21.17 33.58
N VAL A 592 15.42 -20.94 32.43
CA VAL A 592 14.25 -21.71 31.95
C VAL A 592 14.72 -22.90 31.15
N ASP A 593 14.81 -24.08 31.80
CA ASP A 593 15.33 -25.29 31.20
C ASP A 593 14.22 -26.33 31.00
N ASP A 594 13.50 -26.26 29.85
CA ASP A 594 12.86 -27.42 29.24
C ASP A 594 12.86 -27.26 27.68
N GLY A 595 12.98 -28.38 26.97
CA GLY A 595 13.23 -28.41 25.52
C GLY A 595 12.19 -27.72 24.64
N SER A 596 10.99 -27.40 25.14
CA SER A 596 9.97 -26.57 24.43
C SER A 596 10.12 -25.08 24.73
N ALA A 597 10.76 -24.75 25.85
CA ALA A 597 11.00 -23.38 26.30
C ALA A 597 12.26 -22.74 25.67
N ALA A 598 13.18 -23.52 25.13
CA ALA A 598 14.44 -23.01 24.56
C ALA A 598 14.21 -22.09 23.35
N GLN A 599 13.26 -22.38 22.50
CA GLN A 599 12.91 -21.53 21.34
C GLN A 599 12.21 -20.24 21.80
N ALA A 600 11.33 -20.33 22.78
CA ALA A 600 10.66 -19.16 23.37
C ALA A 600 11.64 -18.30 24.17
N ALA A 601 12.59 -18.91 24.90
CA ALA A 601 13.66 -18.20 25.59
C ALA A 601 14.57 -17.45 24.60
N ARG A 602 14.97 -18.10 23.50
CA ARG A 602 15.74 -17.47 22.43
C ARG A 602 14.98 -16.29 21.80
N ALA A 603 13.67 -16.43 21.54
CA ALA A 603 12.86 -15.35 20.99
C ALA A 603 12.83 -14.11 21.92
N ARG A 604 12.61 -14.33 23.23
CA ARG A 604 12.65 -13.22 24.23
C ARG A 604 14.03 -12.58 24.33
N SER A 605 15.11 -13.35 24.22
CA SER A 605 16.47 -12.80 24.21
C SER A 605 16.71 -11.95 22.95
N VAL A 606 16.27 -12.41 21.79
CA VAL A 606 16.36 -11.62 20.53
C VAL A 606 15.57 -10.32 20.66
N GLU A 607 14.35 -10.37 21.16
CA GLU A 607 13.53 -9.19 21.39
C GLU A 607 14.21 -8.14 22.29
N LEU A 608 14.81 -8.58 23.40
CA LEU A 608 15.56 -7.67 24.27
C LEU A 608 16.77 -7.05 23.56
N LEU A 609 17.52 -7.85 22.77
CA LEU A 609 18.68 -7.37 22.01
C LEU A 609 18.26 -6.34 20.94
N GLU A 610 17.11 -6.56 20.29
CA GLU A 610 16.54 -5.61 19.32
C GLU A 610 16.16 -4.29 19.97
N ARG A 611 15.69 -4.28 21.22
CA ARG A 611 15.41 -3.07 22.00
C ARG A 611 16.70 -2.28 22.28
N PHE A 612 17.81 -2.93 22.59
CA PHE A 612 19.11 -2.27 22.70
C PHE A 612 19.56 -1.65 21.38
N GLN A 613 19.33 -2.34 20.25
CA GLN A 613 19.62 -1.80 18.93
C GLN A 613 18.73 -0.59 18.57
N ASP A 614 17.46 -0.62 18.99
CA ASP A 614 16.55 0.50 18.79
C ASP A 614 17.03 1.76 19.57
N LEU A 615 17.50 1.57 20.77
CA LEU A 615 18.12 2.66 21.56
C LEU A 615 19.32 3.29 20.84
N THR A 616 20.20 2.47 20.27
CA THR A 616 21.34 2.94 19.44
C THR A 616 20.87 3.75 18.23
N ARG A 617 19.83 3.25 17.51
CA ARG A 617 19.25 3.96 16.37
C ARG A 617 18.68 5.31 16.78
N ARG A 618 17.90 5.37 17.86
CA ARG A 618 17.30 6.62 18.38
C ARG A 618 18.34 7.66 18.77
N LEU A 619 19.42 7.26 19.43
CA LEU A 619 20.53 8.16 19.73
C LEU A 619 21.15 8.76 18.46
N ARG A 620 21.33 7.95 17.43
CA ARG A 620 21.91 8.38 16.16
C ARG A 620 20.94 9.15 15.25
N GLU A 621 19.65 9.04 15.50
CA GLU A 621 18.58 9.75 14.78
C GLU A 621 18.22 11.10 15.42
N LEU A 622 18.71 11.40 16.63
CA LEU A 622 18.47 12.70 17.25
C LEU A 622 18.92 13.84 16.33
N PRO A 623 18.11 14.87 16.14
CA PRO A 623 18.46 15.98 15.24
C PRO A 623 19.53 16.92 15.79
N VAL A 624 20.00 16.66 17.01
CA VAL A 624 20.98 17.47 17.75
C VAL A 624 22.21 16.65 18.12
N PRO A 625 23.36 17.29 18.36
CA PRO A 625 24.57 16.59 18.81
C PRO A 625 24.36 15.87 20.14
N THR A 626 25.01 14.72 20.29
CA THR A 626 25.00 13.92 21.52
C THR A 626 26.38 13.78 22.10
N ILE A 627 26.51 13.98 23.43
CA ILE A 627 27.76 13.87 24.17
C ILE A 627 27.62 12.73 25.18
N ALA A 628 28.48 11.70 25.10
CA ALA A 628 28.65 10.75 26.19
C ALA A 628 29.68 11.33 27.18
N ALA A 629 29.23 11.65 28.39
CA ALA A 629 30.05 12.14 29.48
C ALA A 629 30.42 10.97 30.42
N LEU A 630 31.61 10.39 30.18
CA LEU A 630 32.09 9.18 30.84
C LEU A 630 32.71 9.54 32.19
N ASN A 631 31.87 9.60 33.22
CA ASN A 631 32.25 9.92 34.59
C ASN A 631 32.93 8.77 35.36
N GLY A 632 33.11 7.61 34.69
CA GLY A 632 33.73 6.41 35.26
C GLY A 632 33.66 5.24 34.31
N VAL A 633 33.47 4.02 34.79
CA VAL A 633 33.45 2.79 34.02
C VAL A 633 32.32 2.79 32.97
N ALA A 634 32.64 2.46 31.71
CA ALA A 634 31.73 2.23 30.62
C ALA A 634 32.10 0.89 29.95
N VAL A 635 31.33 -0.17 30.21
CA VAL A 635 31.68 -1.53 29.67
C VAL A 635 30.47 -2.22 29.08
N GLY A 636 30.74 -3.11 28.11
CA GLY A 636 29.71 -3.89 27.40
C GLY A 636 28.68 -2.96 26.75
N ALA A 637 27.41 -3.20 26.99
CA ALA A 637 26.31 -2.35 26.45
C ALA A 637 26.48 -0.88 26.84
N GLY A 638 27.13 -0.56 27.98
CA GLY A 638 27.46 0.82 28.38
C GLY A 638 28.50 1.47 27.47
N ALA A 639 29.54 0.73 27.09
CA ALA A 639 30.53 1.20 26.12
C ALA A 639 29.90 1.36 24.72
N GLU A 640 29.03 0.44 24.33
CA GLU A 640 28.29 0.51 23.05
C GLU A 640 27.34 1.72 23.01
N LEU A 641 26.68 2.03 24.13
CA LEU A 641 25.85 3.22 24.29
C LEU A 641 26.68 4.52 24.14
N ALA A 642 27.87 4.55 24.71
CA ALA A 642 28.80 5.66 24.52
C ALA A 642 29.27 5.80 23.06
N LEU A 643 29.46 4.69 22.33
CA LEU A 643 29.81 4.71 20.90
C LEU A 643 28.67 5.29 20.03
N ALA A 644 27.43 5.11 20.45
CA ALA A 644 26.26 5.63 19.71
C ALA A 644 26.18 7.17 19.77
N CYS A 645 26.78 7.81 20.77
CA CYS A 645 26.87 9.27 20.87
C CYS A 645 27.89 9.84 19.87
N ASP A 646 27.74 11.12 19.48
CA ASP A 646 28.65 11.78 18.53
C ASP A 646 29.99 12.11 19.13
N ILE A 647 30.00 12.63 20.36
CA ILE A 647 31.18 13.09 21.06
C ILE A 647 31.31 12.31 22.37
N ARG A 648 32.52 11.93 22.76
CA ARG A 648 32.81 11.27 24.05
C ARG A 648 33.87 12.07 24.80
N VAL A 649 33.53 12.46 26.05
CA VAL A 649 34.42 13.10 26.99
C VAL A 649 34.60 12.17 28.19
N ALA A 650 35.80 11.90 28.62
CA ALA A 650 36.08 11.00 29.72
C ALA A 650 36.73 11.72 30.89
N CYS A 651 36.37 11.38 32.13
CA CYS A 651 37.19 11.70 33.27
C CYS A 651 38.46 10.83 33.25
N CYS A 652 39.53 11.26 33.91
CA CYS A 652 40.81 10.56 33.95
C CYS A 652 40.74 9.16 34.61
N GLU A 653 39.71 8.90 35.44
CA GLU A 653 39.47 7.62 36.07
C GLU A 653 38.57 6.68 35.25
N ALA A 654 38.04 7.13 34.09
CA ALA A 654 37.20 6.33 33.29
C ALA A 654 37.93 5.13 32.68
N ARG A 655 37.19 4.03 32.55
CA ARG A 655 37.64 2.81 31.85
C ARG A 655 36.60 2.36 30.88
N ILE A 656 37.03 2.03 29.68
CA ILE A 656 36.14 1.67 28.57
C ILE A 656 36.53 0.27 28.11
N GLY A 657 35.52 -0.62 27.87
CA GLY A 657 35.79 -1.95 27.36
C GLY A 657 34.60 -2.68 26.81
N PHE A 658 34.89 -3.55 25.84
CA PHE A 658 33.91 -4.39 25.12
C PHE A 658 34.10 -5.84 25.62
N VAL A 659 33.53 -6.14 26.81
CA VAL A 659 33.86 -7.31 27.62
C VAL A 659 33.05 -8.59 27.25
N GLU A 660 32.22 -8.55 26.25
CA GLU A 660 31.30 -9.58 25.84
C GLU A 660 32.00 -10.92 25.55
N ALA A 661 33.11 -10.88 24.80
CA ALA A 661 33.87 -12.07 24.44
C ALA A 661 34.39 -12.84 25.66
N ALA A 662 34.83 -12.15 26.73
CA ALA A 662 35.27 -12.77 27.96
C ALA A 662 34.10 -13.43 28.74
N ARG A 663 32.87 -13.16 28.41
CA ARG A 663 31.64 -13.71 29.03
C ARG A 663 30.88 -14.68 28.14
N GLY A 664 31.44 -15.03 26.98
CA GLY A 664 30.78 -15.91 25.99
C GLY A 664 29.59 -15.22 25.27
N LEU A 665 29.58 -13.89 25.25
CA LEU A 665 28.59 -13.08 24.56
C LEU A 665 29.18 -12.42 23.32
N PHE A 666 28.35 -11.81 22.51
CA PHE A 666 28.72 -11.03 21.33
C PHE A 666 28.17 -9.64 21.44
N GLN A 667 28.84 -8.68 20.82
CA GLN A 667 28.41 -7.28 20.72
C GLN A 667 27.09 -7.20 19.96
N THR A 668 26.17 -6.36 20.44
CA THR A 668 24.80 -6.34 19.89
C THR A 668 24.33 -4.96 19.42
N ASN A 669 24.94 -3.86 19.90
CA ASN A 669 24.41 -2.51 19.71
C ASN A 669 25.23 -1.69 18.71
N GLY A 670 25.81 -2.35 17.71
CA GLY A 670 26.52 -1.70 16.61
C GLY A 670 28.01 -1.47 16.86
N ALA A 671 28.63 -2.02 17.90
CA ALA A 671 30.06 -1.87 18.15
C ALA A 671 30.91 -2.37 16.98
N THR A 672 30.56 -3.48 16.36
CA THR A 672 31.27 -4.03 15.18
C THR A 672 31.23 -3.11 13.95
N TRP A 673 30.32 -2.17 13.90
CA TRP A 673 30.20 -1.18 12.84
C TRP A 673 30.79 0.18 13.24
N LEU A 674 30.51 0.65 14.47
CA LEU A 674 30.92 1.96 14.96
C LEU A 674 32.40 2.01 15.31
N LEU A 675 32.90 1.02 16.08
CA LEU A 675 34.25 1.04 16.62
C LEU A 675 35.34 1.06 15.55
N PRO A 676 35.31 0.21 14.49
CA PRO A 676 36.31 0.26 13.42
C PRO A 676 36.36 1.60 12.67
N ARG A 677 35.24 2.32 12.64
CA ARG A 677 35.14 3.65 12.02
C ARG A 677 35.76 4.75 12.87
N LEU A 678 35.81 4.54 14.16
CA LEU A 678 36.44 5.49 15.11
C LEU A 678 37.95 5.27 15.23
N ILE A 679 38.36 4.02 15.45
CA ILE A 679 39.75 3.71 15.84
C ILE A 679 40.51 2.85 14.83
N GLY A 680 39.90 2.54 13.71
CA GLY A 680 40.49 1.66 12.70
C GLY A 680 40.28 0.16 12.99
N MET A 681 40.38 -0.65 11.94
CA MET A 681 40.01 -2.08 11.95
C MET A 681 40.80 -2.91 12.96
N SER A 682 42.14 -2.77 12.96
CA SER A 682 43.01 -3.61 13.80
C SER A 682 42.82 -3.35 15.29
N GLN A 683 42.74 -2.10 15.69
CA GLN A 683 42.55 -1.72 17.09
C GLN A 683 41.15 -2.08 17.59
N ALA A 684 40.13 -1.89 16.74
CA ALA A 684 38.79 -2.31 17.04
C ALA A 684 38.69 -3.83 17.26
N LEU A 685 39.27 -4.64 16.34
CA LEU A 685 39.28 -6.08 16.49
C LEU A 685 40.04 -6.51 17.75
N GLU A 686 41.20 -5.92 18.05
CA GLU A 686 41.97 -6.19 19.28
C GLU A 686 41.09 -5.99 20.52
N LEU A 687 40.46 -4.83 20.69
CA LEU A 687 39.60 -4.56 21.84
C LEU A 687 38.41 -5.51 21.96
N LEU A 688 37.78 -5.86 20.81
CA LEU A 688 36.60 -6.74 20.80
C LEU A 688 36.95 -8.19 21.15
N VAL A 689 38.10 -8.71 20.72
CA VAL A 689 38.46 -10.12 20.94
C VAL A 689 39.27 -10.38 22.21
N THR A 690 40.04 -9.36 22.70
CA THR A 690 40.76 -9.48 23.95
C THR A 690 39.89 -9.17 25.17
N ALA A 691 38.78 -8.45 24.94
CA ALA A 691 37.91 -7.93 26.02
C ALA A 691 38.66 -7.08 27.04
N GLU A 692 39.73 -6.42 26.64
CA GLU A 692 40.56 -5.57 27.52
C GLU A 692 39.83 -4.26 27.84
N LEU A 693 40.02 -3.81 29.10
CA LEU A 693 39.57 -2.50 29.52
C LEU A 693 40.71 -1.49 29.33
N VAL A 694 40.50 -0.47 28.52
CA VAL A 694 41.42 0.63 28.33
C VAL A 694 41.12 1.78 29.30
N ASP A 695 42.14 2.42 29.84
CA ASP A 695 42.00 3.64 30.61
C ASP A 695 41.72 4.87 29.73
N ALA A 696 41.34 5.98 30.32
CA ALA A 696 40.98 7.20 29.60
C ALA A 696 42.11 7.72 28.69
N THR A 697 43.38 7.60 29.15
CA THR A 697 44.55 8.04 28.37
C THR A 697 44.69 7.22 27.12
N ARG A 698 44.66 5.89 27.24
CA ARG A 698 44.72 4.98 26.10
C ARG A 698 43.52 5.15 25.18
N ALA A 699 42.35 5.38 25.73
CA ALA A 699 41.15 5.66 24.91
C ALA A 699 41.29 6.94 24.07
N ALA A 700 41.95 7.97 24.57
CA ALA A 700 42.25 9.19 23.83
C ALA A 700 43.32 8.96 22.76
N GLU A 701 44.38 8.21 23.04
CA GLU A 701 45.40 7.85 22.06
C GLU A 701 44.82 7.07 20.88
N LEU A 702 43.83 6.20 21.14
CA LEU A 702 43.11 5.44 20.12
C LEU A 702 42.11 6.29 19.33
N GLY A 703 41.75 7.47 19.78
CA GLY A 703 40.66 8.27 19.22
C GLY A 703 39.28 7.84 19.68
N LEU A 704 39.17 6.94 20.66
CA LEU A 704 37.89 6.49 21.22
C LEU A 704 37.17 7.57 22.00
N VAL A 705 37.92 8.46 22.68
CA VAL A 705 37.40 9.67 23.33
C VAL A 705 38.07 10.92 22.75
N SER A 706 37.35 12.02 22.67
CA SER A 706 37.84 13.29 22.12
C SER A 706 38.58 14.16 23.17
N GLN A 707 38.32 13.92 24.47
CA GLN A 707 38.91 14.69 25.54
C GLN A 707 38.98 13.86 26.81
N VAL A 708 40.10 13.98 27.55
CA VAL A 708 40.25 13.45 28.91
C VAL A 708 40.43 14.64 29.88
N VAL A 709 39.71 14.62 30.99
CA VAL A 709 39.67 15.71 31.98
C VAL A 709 39.89 15.16 33.38
N ALA A 710 40.55 15.94 34.24
CA ALA A 710 40.69 15.59 35.66
C ALA A 710 39.30 15.42 36.29
N GLN A 711 39.19 14.51 37.28
CA GLN A 711 37.90 14.16 37.88
C GLN A 711 37.14 15.37 38.43
N ASP A 712 37.84 16.27 39.12
CA ASP A 712 37.22 17.45 39.72
C ASP A 712 36.76 18.50 38.71
N ASP A 713 37.42 18.55 37.55
CA ASP A 713 37.09 19.48 36.46
C ASP A 713 36.07 18.91 35.43
N PHE A 714 35.75 17.63 35.57
CA PHE A 714 35.00 16.90 34.55
C PHE A 714 33.58 17.46 34.34
N PRO A 715 32.72 17.70 35.36
CA PRO A 715 31.41 18.29 35.16
C PRO A 715 31.48 19.63 34.44
N ALA A 716 32.34 20.52 34.86
CA ALA A 716 32.51 21.85 34.29
C ALA A 716 33.05 21.81 32.85
N ALA A 717 33.83 20.81 32.47
CA ALA A 717 34.32 20.63 31.10
C ALA A 717 33.22 20.15 30.16
N VAL A 718 32.37 19.23 30.61
CA VAL A 718 31.18 18.76 29.88
C VAL A 718 30.21 19.93 29.67
N ASP A 719 29.89 20.67 30.71
CA ASP A 719 29.00 21.85 30.64
C ASP A 719 29.55 22.91 29.67
N ARG A 720 30.84 23.21 29.72
CA ARG A 720 31.46 24.16 28.75
C ARG A 720 31.35 23.68 27.32
N LEU A 721 31.51 22.38 27.05
CA LEU A 721 31.38 21.83 25.70
C LEU A 721 29.92 21.91 25.26
N ALA A 722 28.97 21.46 26.06
CA ALA A 722 27.57 21.51 25.79
C ALA A 722 27.09 22.94 25.55
N HIS A 723 27.48 23.88 26.40
CA HIS A 723 27.16 25.30 26.24
C HIS A 723 27.72 25.90 24.95
N ARG A 724 28.97 25.61 24.56
CA ARG A 724 29.50 26.06 23.26
C ARG A 724 28.70 25.54 22.06
N ILE A 725 28.13 24.34 22.16
CA ILE A 725 27.30 23.78 21.14
C ILE A 725 25.91 24.45 21.15
N SER A 726 25.28 24.58 22.33
CA SER A 726 23.93 25.12 22.47
C SER A 726 23.82 26.61 22.10
N THR A 727 24.91 27.37 22.19
CA THR A 727 24.96 28.79 21.81
C THR A 727 25.17 29.04 20.31
N ASN A 728 25.54 28.03 19.52
CA ASN A 728 25.63 28.16 18.07
C ASN A 728 24.25 28.14 17.42
N ALA A 729 24.15 28.65 16.18
CA ALA A 729 22.94 28.61 15.39
C ALA A 729 22.47 27.15 15.18
N PRO A 730 21.24 26.79 15.55
CA PRO A 730 20.78 25.39 15.55
C PRO A 730 20.76 24.74 14.16
N LEU A 731 20.38 25.48 13.12
CA LEU A 731 20.24 24.92 11.78
C LEU A 731 21.56 24.37 11.22
N PRO A 732 22.69 25.14 11.15
CA PRO A 732 23.96 24.60 10.69
C PRO A 732 24.49 23.47 11.59
N VAL A 733 24.26 23.50 12.90
CA VAL A 733 24.65 22.41 13.81
C VAL A 733 23.89 21.12 13.47
N ARG A 734 22.57 21.19 13.30
CA ARG A 734 21.74 20.04 12.91
C ARG A 734 22.14 19.47 11.54
N ARG A 735 22.40 20.35 10.56
CA ARG A 735 22.87 19.93 9.23
C ARG A 735 24.24 19.25 9.30
N ALA A 736 25.18 19.77 10.07
CA ALA A 736 26.49 19.15 10.27
C ALA A 736 26.36 17.75 10.89
N VAL A 737 25.54 17.58 11.93
CA VAL A 737 25.28 16.29 12.57
C VAL A 737 24.71 15.29 11.56
N ALA A 738 23.70 15.69 10.83
CA ALA A 738 23.03 14.83 9.83
C ALA A 738 23.98 14.36 8.72
N LEU A 739 24.83 15.25 8.21
CA LEU A 739 25.77 14.92 7.12
C LEU A 739 26.96 14.10 7.65
N VAL A 740 27.54 14.47 8.78
CA VAL A 740 28.71 13.73 9.33
C VAL A 740 28.33 12.29 9.70
N ARG A 741 27.15 12.05 10.23
CA ARG A 741 26.67 10.68 10.54
C ARG A 741 26.54 9.80 9.30
N ARG A 742 26.37 10.39 8.10
CA ARG A 742 26.25 9.71 6.82
C ARG A 742 27.55 9.66 5.99
N THR A 743 28.64 10.24 6.48
CA THR A 743 29.90 10.38 5.70
C THR A 743 30.42 9.08 5.08
N TYR A 744 30.22 7.93 5.73
CA TYR A 744 30.66 6.64 5.22
C TYR A 744 29.70 5.97 4.23
N GLU A 745 28.56 6.58 3.97
CA GLU A 745 27.52 6.09 3.06
C GLU A 745 27.48 6.91 1.76
N LEU A 746 28.07 8.11 1.78
CA LEU A 746 28.02 9.07 0.68
C LEU A 746 29.33 9.10 -0.11
N GLY A 747 29.22 9.28 -1.44
CA GLY A 747 30.33 9.68 -2.28
C GLY A 747 30.68 11.16 -2.06
N LEU A 748 31.92 11.57 -2.42
CA LEU A 748 32.38 12.96 -2.24
C LEU A 748 31.44 13.97 -2.95
N ASP A 749 31.09 13.71 -4.20
CA ASP A 749 30.24 14.63 -4.98
C ASP A 749 28.85 14.77 -4.40
N GLU A 750 28.27 13.67 -3.90
CA GLU A 750 26.99 13.65 -3.23
C GLU A 750 27.04 14.42 -1.89
N ALA A 751 28.08 14.20 -1.08
CA ALA A 751 28.28 14.94 0.16
C ALA A 751 28.41 16.44 -0.11
N MET A 752 29.19 16.84 -1.13
CA MET A 752 29.35 18.24 -1.53
C MET A 752 28.04 18.86 -2.03
N ALA A 753 27.20 18.12 -2.74
CA ALA A 753 25.88 18.59 -3.16
C ALA A 753 24.98 18.85 -1.94
N LEU A 754 24.95 17.95 -0.97
CA LEU A 754 24.18 18.12 0.28
C LEU A 754 24.72 19.28 1.14
N GLU A 755 26.04 19.55 1.11
CA GLU A 755 26.62 20.74 1.78
C GLU A 755 26.15 22.04 1.13
N VAL A 756 25.99 22.07 -0.20
CA VAL A 756 25.44 23.23 -0.92
C VAL A 756 23.98 23.48 -0.49
N ASP A 757 23.16 22.42 -0.43
CA ASP A 757 21.78 22.53 0.00
C ASP A 757 21.67 23.00 1.46
N ALA A 758 22.46 22.40 2.36
CA ALA A 758 22.52 22.81 3.75
C ALA A 758 22.97 24.28 3.91
N THR A 759 23.91 24.72 3.09
CA THR A 759 24.38 26.12 3.06
C THR A 759 23.28 27.04 2.55
N ALA A 760 22.55 26.66 1.51
CA ALA A 760 21.44 27.43 0.97
C ALA A 760 20.33 27.66 2.02
N ASP A 761 19.98 26.63 2.78
CA ASP A 761 19.04 26.73 3.90
C ASP A 761 19.54 27.73 4.95
N CYS A 762 20.84 27.65 5.33
CA CYS A 762 21.42 28.57 6.29
C CYS A 762 21.43 30.03 5.80
N LEU A 763 21.67 30.25 4.49
CA LEU A 763 21.65 31.58 3.87
C LEU A 763 20.25 32.23 3.93
N ALA A 764 19.21 31.43 3.92
CA ALA A 764 17.82 31.91 4.01
C ALA A 764 17.36 32.21 5.44
N SER A 765 18.09 31.70 6.48
CA SER A 765 17.66 31.73 7.88
C SER A 765 17.67 33.12 8.53
N GLU A 766 16.85 33.27 9.56
CA GLU A 766 16.89 34.44 10.46
C GLU A 766 18.18 34.48 11.26
N ASP A 767 18.70 33.31 11.62
CA ASP A 767 19.90 33.18 12.44
C ASP A 767 21.15 33.72 11.73
N LEU A 768 21.28 33.59 10.40
CA LEU A 768 22.37 34.22 9.66
C LEU A 768 22.29 35.75 9.74
N ARG A 769 21.09 36.30 9.62
CA ARG A 769 20.85 37.77 9.72
C ARG A 769 21.22 38.26 11.13
N GLU A 770 20.80 37.51 12.13
CA GLU A 770 21.13 37.81 13.55
C GLU A 770 22.63 37.69 13.80
N GLY A 771 23.27 36.60 13.35
CA GLY A 771 24.73 36.40 13.50
C GLY A 771 25.53 37.54 12.86
N THR A 772 25.14 37.94 11.63
CA THR A 772 25.76 39.07 10.93
C THR A 772 25.57 40.38 11.68
N ARG A 773 24.36 40.64 12.19
CA ARG A 773 24.02 41.84 12.94
C ARG A 773 24.80 41.88 14.26
N ALA A 774 24.80 40.81 15.05
CA ALA A 774 25.48 40.68 16.31
C ALA A 774 27.01 40.89 16.15
N PHE A 775 27.61 40.37 15.08
CA PHE A 775 29.02 40.59 14.75
C PHE A 775 29.32 42.08 14.52
N HIS A 776 28.52 42.79 13.75
CA HIS A 776 28.70 44.23 13.52
C HIS A 776 28.47 45.06 14.80
N GLU A 777 27.52 44.65 15.64
CA GLU A 777 27.17 45.32 16.91
C GLU A 777 28.10 44.91 18.06
N ARG A 778 29.01 43.96 17.83
CA ARG A 778 29.94 43.40 18.85
C ARG A 778 29.25 42.89 20.09
N ARG A 779 28.14 42.17 19.93
CA ARG A 779 27.41 41.51 21.00
C ARG A 779 27.27 40.02 20.70
N GLU A 780 26.90 39.25 21.72
CA GLU A 780 26.52 37.85 21.56
C GLU A 780 25.24 37.72 20.72
N PRO A 781 25.20 36.79 19.76
CA PRO A 781 24.03 36.53 18.95
C PRO A 781 22.95 35.79 19.76
N ARG A 782 21.67 35.95 19.33
CA ARG A 782 20.53 35.24 19.91
C ARG A 782 19.83 34.44 18.79
N TYR A 783 20.26 33.21 18.64
CA TYR A 783 19.75 32.32 17.61
C TYR A 783 18.41 31.69 18.02
N VAL A 784 17.51 31.61 17.05
CA VAL A 784 16.14 31.08 17.23
C VAL A 784 15.88 29.79 16.45
N GLY A 785 16.80 29.38 15.59
CA GLY A 785 16.74 28.10 14.88
C GLY A 785 15.88 28.11 13.59
N ARG A 786 15.58 29.27 13.02
CA ARG A 786 14.76 29.42 11.83
C ARG A 786 15.27 30.50 10.86
#